data_5af4872b9e23ffce4f189c736b79fc7b
#
_entry.id   5af4872b9e23ffce4f189c736b79fc7b
#
_cell.length_a   1.000
_cell.length_b   1.000
_cell.length_c   1.000
_cell.angle_alpha   90.00
_cell.angle_beta   90.00
_cell.angle_gamma   90.00
#
_symmetry.space_group_name_H-M   'P 1'
#
loop_
_entity.id
_entity.type
_entity.pdbx_description
1 polymer ?
#
loop_
_entity_poly.entity_id
_entity_poly.type
_entity_poly.pdbx_seq_one_letter_code
_entity_poly.pdbx_strand_id
1 'polypeptide(L)'
;MDIQLKNLIKSLSEINFKDLIVYYCKTRFNADNVRIIDGPYDGGNDLEIIKGDVDIKRNIQVTINKSYEHKLEADLCKISKLATRNNQLDFFISQELSKTKRESLETNAILNHNITLKIYDANILAQEPINGLRERVYKYHNIDTNISVDIDKNTKILFDVLTLGKKSVEAKKNFFTSLVLSCIYNNPHIKYHQLAELIKPQLKNKIDDDYLKKEINALKQKQIVLSPTTDKWEFYLSDNKQQEINEIYQQCNLLEKILLRDVHNFIEANAIPCSESDLCNAIKSLYYENYKITVEDLTKSNESTIYSVKRTYVDLVNFFTKKGCSNEDSNRFAEGILHVVSKNEYLNKIAAATLFTNLYNDDKLQSYINNQNKSILLDTQVLIRLLCVIYDEDFDYDDTAIRAVGILYHTLNKFKQNTSIYTSREYISEVAAHIQEALKLQRFLDLPYKEMFGRSKNVFYNAYISLLNAEKIDVNWTLEDFICDLIAVEKKNFPSYQEPYFIPYIIDKLSFIYEHSDLQIEIEENSSFSNFQQIKREYEIMLLSTKRNRTNLAIENDVKAILLLHEDYQINNWTPFIVSWDFAFLDIRKRLKENSNYKNYSCWYAFSPLKMVDRLSIMNYSINPSSISLDLIALAENNFNYTTRTASFFDVISSFFNDKEVKNHTVIKKLAQLNQDLAPVTTDQETNFEEESPFVKMLLDIQDYYSNNHPKYSIDNLVVTFENNAVEDNIVQIFKQYLIESSLNKEQLFMNIDALIERTI
;
A
#
# COMPACT_ATOMS: atom_id res chain seq x y z
N MET A 1 -18.29 2.26 -0.78
CA MET A 1 -18.02 1.16 0.18
C MET A 1 -17.42 1.78 1.43
N ASP A 2 -17.97 1.51 2.60
CA ASP A 2 -17.45 2.10 3.86
C ASP A 2 -16.33 1.21 4.42
N ILE A 3 -15.13 1.39 3.87
CA ILE A 3 -13.92 0.62 4.24
C ILE A 3 -13.62 0.73 5.74
N GLN A 4 -13.91 1.87 6.35
CA GLN A 4 -13.64 2.08 7.77
C GLN A 4 -14.63 1.36 8.68
N LEU A 5 -15.91 1.41 8.36
CA LEU A 5 -16.92 0.65 9.09
C LEU A 5 -16.61 -0.85 9.02
N LYS A 6 -16.20 -1.34 7.85
CA LYS A 6 -15.74 -2.71 7.65
C LYS A 6 -14.57 -3.06 8.57
N ASN A 7 -13.53 -2.21 8.62
CA ASN A 7 -12.36 -2.47 9.47
C ASN A 7 -12.72 -2.42 10.96
N LEU A 8 -13.60 -1.52 11.36
CA LEU A 8 -14.11 -1.48 12.73
C LEU A 8 -14.90 -2.75 13.08
N ILE A 9 -15.72 -3.25 12.18
CA ILE A 9 -16.44 -4.54 12.37
C ILE A 9 -15.46 -5.69 12.53
N LYS A 10 -14.40 -5.75 11.71
CA LYS A 10 -13.35 -6.79 11.79
C LYS A 10 -12.60 -6.78 13.12
N SER A 11 -12.47 -5.64 13.79
CA SER A 11 -11.75 -5.48 15.05
C SER A 11 -12.63 -5.56 16.31
N LEU A 12 -13.93 -5.89 16.16
CA LEU A 12 -14.81 -6.06 17.30
C LEU A 12 -14.43 -7.30 18.14
N SER A 13 -14.55 -7.19 19.46
CA SER A 13 -14.50 -8.35 20.35
C SER A 13 -15.69 -9.28 20.08
N GLU A 14 -15.57 -10.55 20.48
CA GLU A 14 -16.64 -11.53 20.30
C GLU A 14 -17.97 -11.08 20.92
N ILE A 15 -17.91 -10.51 22.12
CA ILE A 15 -19.08 -9.99 22.84
C ILE A 15 -19.73 -8.84 22.04
N ASN A 16 -18.94 -7.88 21.57
CA ASN A 16 -19.44 -6.75 20.82
C ASN A 16 -19.96 -7.15 19.44
N PHE A 17 -19.31 -8.11 18.79
CA PHE A 17 -19.77 -8.61 17.51
C PHE A 17 -21.10 -9.38 17.65
N LYS A 18 -21.24 -10.26 18.67
CA LYS A 18 -22.52 -10.93 18.97
C LYS A 18 -23.64 -9.92 19.26
N ASP A 19 -23.38 -8.88 20.09
CA ASP A 19 -24.37 -7.83 20.37
C ASP A 19 -24.76 -7.03 19.09
N LEU A 20 -23.78 -6.76 18.21
CA LEU A 20 -24.04 -6.14 16.90
C LEU A 20 -24.99 -7.01 16.05
N ILE A 21 -24.76 -8.33 16.01
CA ILE A 21 -25.61 -9.25 15.23
C ILE A 21 -27.00 -9.42 15.86
N VAL A 22 -27.11 -9.41 17.17
CA VAL A 22 -28.40 -9.34 17.87
C VAL A 22 -29.18 -8.09 17.41
N TYR A 23 -28.55 -6.94 17.39
CA TYR A 23 -29.16 -5.71 16.91
C TYR A 23 -29.53 -5.78 15.42
N TYR A 24 -28.64 -6.32 14.59
CA TYR A 24 -28.87 -6.55 13.17
C TYR A 24 -30.11 -7.42 12.95
N CYS A 25 -30.17 -8.59 13.60
CA CYS A 25 -31.27 -9.52 13.49
C CYS A 25 -32.59 -8.91 13.97
N LYS A 26 -32.57 -8.18 15.10
CA LYS A 26 -33.74 -7.49 15.63
C LYS A 26 -34.32 -6.49 14.63
N THR A 27 -33.46 -5.69 14.01
CA THR A 27 -33.89 -4.67 13.03
C THR A 27 -34.27 -5.28 11.70
N ARG A 28 -33.46 -6.22 11.18
CA ARG A 28 -33.66 -6.82 9.85
C ARG A 28 -34.91 -7.69 9.78
N PHE A 29 -35.20 -8.45 10.84
CA PHE A 29 -36.35 -9.35 10.88
C PHE A 29 -37.56 -8.75 11.59
N ASN A 30 -37.48 -7.49 12.01
CA ASN A 30 -38.50 -6.82 12.82
C ASN A 30 -38.98 -7.71 13.99
N ALA A 31 -37.98 -8.24 14.73
CA ALA A 31 -38.18 -9.14 15.83
C ALA A 31 -38.43 -8.41 17.15
N ASP A 32 -39.33 -8.93 17.99
CA ASP A 32 -39.60 -8.38 19.32
C ASP A 32 -38.43 -8.66 20.26
N ASN A 33 -37.82 -9.84 20.15
CA ASN A 33 -36.66 -10.22 20.92
C ASN A 33 -35.70 -11.12 20.13
N VAL A 34 -34.41 -11.08 20.47
CA VAL A 34 -33.36 -11.97 19.97
C VAL A 34 -32.58 -12.46 21.18
N ARG A 35 -32.54 -13.77 21.42
CA ARG A 35 -31.86 -14.38 22.55
C ARG A 35 -30.54 -15.00 22.11
N ILE A 36 -29.51 -14.88 22.94
CA ILE A 36 -28.25 -15.60 22.78
C ILE A 36 -28.43 -16.94 23.46
N ILE A 37 -28.21 -18.05 22.70
CA ILE A 37 -28.37 -19.43 23.18
C ILE A 37 -27.08 -20.24 23.12
N ASP A 38 -25.94 -19.53 22.95
CA ASP A 38 -24.61 -20.08 22.83
C ASP A 38 -24.27 -21.06 23.97
N GLY A 39 -23.91 -22.29 23.63
CA GLY A 39 -23.57 -23.33 24.60
C GLY A 39 -23.34 -24.71 23.99
N PRO A 40 -22.88 -25.70 24.80
CA PRO A 40 -22.50 -27.01 24.30
C PRO A 40 -23.66 -27.84 23.68
N TYR A 41 -24.89 -27.44 23.89
CA TYR A 41 -26.11 -28.09 23.37
C TYR A 41 -26.97 -27.18 22.51
N ASP A 42 -26.37 -26.15 21.90
CA ASP A 42 -27.02 -25.12 21.05
C ASP A 42 -27.61 -25.67 19.73
N GLY A 43 -27.29 -26.92 19.38
CA GLY A 43 -27.70 -27.54 18.11
C GLY A 43 -27.17 -26.84 16.86
N GLY A 44 -26.06 -26.10 16.99
CA GLY A 44 -25.47 -25.31 15.91
C GLY A 44 -26.13 -23.95 15.74
N ASN A 45 -26.67 -23.35 16.80
CA ASN A 45 -27.29 -22.04 16.82
C ASN A 45 -26.73 -21.16 17.93
N ASP A 46 -26.30 -19.94 17.59
CA ASP A 46 -25.88 -18.95 18.58
C ASP A 46 -27.00 -17.98 18.97
N LEU A 47 -27.99 -17.79 18.10
CA LEU A 47 -29.09 -16.84 18.32
C LEU A 47 -30.45 -17.43 17.96
N GLU A 48 -31.48 -17.05 18.73
CA GLU A 48 -32.89 -17.35 18.53
C GLU A 48 -33.69 -16.06 18.33
N ILE A 49 -34.53 -16.02 17.27
CA ILE A 49 -35.36 -14.84 16.93
C ILE A 49 -36.81 -15.11 17.34
N ILE A 50 -37.37 -14.18 18.11
CA ILE A 50 -38.75 -14.26 18.60
C ILE A 50 -39.56 -13.09 18.03
N LYS A 51 -40.73 -13.39 17.45
CA LYS A 51 -41.69 -12.40 16.97
C LYS A 51 -43.08 -12.77 17.46
N GLY A 52 -43.66 -11.96 18.35
CA GLY A 52 -44.85 -12.30 19.10
C GLY A 52 -44.62 -13.54 19.98
N ASP A 53 -45.59 -14.46 19.97
CA ASP A 53 -45.46 -15.75 20.65
C ASP A 53 -44.87 -16.87 19.76
N VAL A 54 -44.36 -16.51 18.58
CA VAL A 54 -43.83 -17.48 17.60
C VAL A 54 -42.32 -17.32 17.46
N ASP A 55 -41.63 -18.42 17.65
CA ASP A 55 -40.22 -18.56 17.33
C ASP A 55 -40.01 -18.58 15.80
N ILE A 56 -39.26 -17.65 15.28
CA ILE A 56 -38.83 -17.66 13.87
C ILE A 56 -37.68 -18.66 13.76
N LYS A 57 -37.99 -19.89 13.35
CA LYS A 57 -37.03 -20.98 13.19
C LYS A 57 -35.99 -20.67 12.12
N ARG A 58 -34.93 -19.95 12.49
CA ARG A 58 -33.74 -19.73 11.67
C ARG A 58 -32.51 -20.21 12.44
N ASN A 59 -31.62 -20.90 11.74
CA ASN A 59 -30.32 -21.22 12.30
C ASN A 59 -29.40 -20.02 12.10
N ILE A 60 -28.84 -19.50 13.18
CA ILE A 60 -27.95 -18.34 13.15
C ILE A 60 -26.66 -18.70 13.88
N GLN A 61 -25.55 -18.55 13.18
CA GLN A 61 -24.21 -18.72 13.75
C GLN A 61 -23.42 -17.43 13.65
N VAL A 62 -22.63 -17.11 14.68
CA VAL A 62 -21.84 -15.89 14.80
C VAL A 62 -20.39 -16.24 15.17
N THR A 63 -19.43 -15.75 14.42
CA THR A 63 -18.02 -15.99 14.73
C THR A 63 -17.11 -14.81 14.38
N ILE A 64 -16.06 -14.61 15.18
CA ILE A 64 -14.95 -13.71 14.87
C ILE A 64 -13.69 -14.47 14.44
N ASN A 65 -13.73 -15.82 14.50
CA ASN A 65 -12.56 -16.66 14.30
C ASN A 65 -12.07 -16.59 12.85
N LYS A 66 -10.77 -16.41 12.66
CA LYS A 66 -10.12 -16.49 11.35
C LYS A 66 -10.19 -17.91 10.77
N SER A 67 -10.19 -18.95 11.62
CA SER A 67 -10.36 -20.35 11.24
C SER A 67 -11.84 -20.78 11.19
N TYR A 68 -12.69 -19.95 10.62
CA TYR A 68 -14.16 -20.10 10.60
C TYR A 68 -14.64 -21.34 9.84
N GLU A 69 -13.86 -21.87 8.89
CA GLU A 69 -14.27 -23.00 8.04
C GLU A 69 -14.51 -24.27 8.83
N HIS A 70 -13.63 -24.61 9.77
CA HIS A 70 -13.82 -25.74 10.66
C HIS A 70 -15.07 -25.61 11.54
N LYS A 71 -15.32 -24.37 12.03
CA LYS A 71 -16.56 -24.10 12.80
C LYS A 71 -17.78 -24.25 11.91
N LEU A 72 -17.78 -23.63 10.72
CA LEU A 72 -18.88 -23.72 9.78
C LEU A 72 -19.20 -25.17 9.39
N GLU A 73 -18.21 -25.97 9.07
CA GLU A 73 -18.39 -27.38 8.71
C GLU A 73 -18.98 -28.19 9.88
N ALA A 74 -18.46 -27.97 11.11
CA ALA A 74 -18.99 -28.61 12.29
C ALA A 74 -20.45 -28.25 12.56
N ASP A 75 -20.84 -26.98 12.33
CA ASP A 75 -22.20 -26.48 12.54
C ASP A 75 -23.15 -27.00 11.45
N LEU A 76 -22.69 -27.05 10.20
CA LEU A 76 -23.44 -27.67 9.09
C LEU A 76 -23.71 -29.13 9.36
N CYS A 77 -22.70 -29.88 9.87
CA CYS A 77 -22.88 -31.27 10.27
C CYS A 77 -23.85 -31.46 11.45
N LYS A 78 -23.89 -30.55 12.43
CA LYS A 78 -24.86 -30.56 13.51
C LYS A 78 -26.29 -30.33 13.01
N ILE A 79 -26.47 -29.24 12.21
CA ILE A 79 -27.78 -28.83 11.67
C ILE A 79 -28.34 -29.91 10.76
N SER A 80 -27.54 -30.53 9.90
CA SER A 80 -27.99 -31.60 8.98
C SER A 80 -28.54 -32.84 9.68
N LYS A 81 -28.12 -33.08 10.93
CA LYS A 81 -28.59 -34.23 11.75
C LYS A 81 -29.90 -33.95 12.49
N LEU A 82 -30.36 -32.70 12.53
CA LEU A 82 -31.57 -32.31 13.28
C LEU A 82 -32.80 -32.36 12.36
N ALA A 83 -33.57 -33.44 12.44
CA ALA A 83 -34.72 -33.72 11.57
C ALA A 83 -35.90 -32.71 11.64
N THR A 84 -35.88 -31.74 12.56
CA THR A 84 -37.02 -30.84 12.83
C THR A 84 -36.73 -29.35 12.47
N ARG A 85 -35.58 -29.02 11.91
CA ARG A 85 -35.18 -27.64 11.65
C ARG A 85 -35.19 -27.25 10.17
N ASN A 86 -35.33 -25.92 9.94
CA ASN A 86 -35.24 -25.32 8.64
C ASN A 86 -33.85 -25.54 8.01
N ASN A 87 -33.77 -25.96 6.75
CA ASN A 87 -32.52 -26.21 6.03
C ASN A 87 -31.84 -24.92 5.59
N GLN A 88 -31.90 -23.86 6.40
CA GLN A 88 -31.25 -22.57 6.15
C GLN A 88 -30.35 -22.19 7.33
N LEU A 89 -29.13 -21.77 7.02
CA LEU A 89 -28.18 -21.21 7.98
C LEU A 89 -27.79 -19.80 7.57
N ASP A 90 -28.01 -18.82 8.46
CA ASP A 90 -27.47 -17.47 8.35
C ASP A 90 -26.16 -17.43 9.18
N PHE A 91 -25.02 -17.28 8.48
CA PHE A 91 -23.70 -17.32 9.09
C PHE A 91 -23.08 -15.94 9.09
N PHE A 92 -22.84 -15.38 10.28
CA PHE A 92 -22.25 -14.05 10.49
C PHE A 92 -20.80 -14.17 10.88
N ILE A 93 -19.94 -13.51 10.11
CA ILE A 93 -18.50 -13.52 10.35
C ILE A 93 -17.93 -12.09 10.34
N SER A 94 -17.08 -11.77 11.32
CA SER A 94 -16.42 -10.46 11.38
C SER A 94 -15.32 -10.28 10.33
N GLN A 95 -14.84 -11.37 9.72
CA GLN A 95 -13.82 -11.31 8.67
C GLN A 95 -14.44 -10.94 7.32
N GLU A 96 -13.61 -10.54 6.37
CA GLU A 96 -13.99 -10.27 4.99
C GLU A 96 -13.77 -11.52 4.14
N LEU A 97 -14.73 -11.87 3.30
CA LEU A 97 -14.62 -12.99 2.37
C LEU A 97 -14.66 -12.49 0.93
N SER A 98 -13.83 -13.10 0.07
CA SER A 98 -13.96 -12.88 -1.37
C SER A 98 -15.30 -13.41 -1.88
N LYS A 99 -15.80 -12.85 -2.97
CA LYS A 99 -17.04 -13.31 -3.62
C LYS A 99 -16.95 -14.79 -3.97
N THR A 100 -15.84 -15.21 -4.56
CA THR A 100 -15.57 -16.59 -4.97
C THR A 100 -15.58 -17.56 -3.78
N LYS A 101 -14.93 -17.18 -2.66
CA LYS A 101 -14.89 -18.02 -1.45
C LYS A 101 -16.29 -18.15 -0.86
N ARG A 102 -17.08 -17.09 -0.81
CA ARG A 102 -18.46 -17.12 -0.32
C ARG A 102 -19.32 -18.06 -1.17
N GLU A 103 -19.29 -17.89 -2.49
CA GLU A 103 -20.05 -18.73 -3.43
C GLU A 103 -19.63 -20.22 -3.31
N SER A 104 -18.34 -20.49 -3.13
CA SER A 104 -17.82 -21.83 -2.90
C SER A 104 -18.37 -22.46 -1.62
N LEU A 105 -18.37 -21.72 -0.49
CA LEU A 105 -18.91 -22.21 0.79
C LEU A 105 -20.42 -22.42 0.72
N GLU A 106 -21.15 -21.51 0.08
CA GLU A 106 -22.60 -21.63 -0.11
C GLU A 106 -22.95 -22.84 -0.98
N THR A 107 -22.19 -23.07 -2.06
CA THR A 107 -22.35 -24.24 -2.94
C THR A 107 -22.03 -25.55 -2.19
N ASN A 108 -20.93 -25.59 -1.45
CA ASN A 108 -20.53 -26.77 -0.68
C ASN A 108 -21.57 -27.13 0.41
N ALA A 109 -22.16 -26.12 1.09
CA ALA A 109 -23.19 -26.35 2.08
C ALA A 109 -24.46 -27.01 1.48
N ILE A 110 -24.84 -26.60 0.27
CA ILE A 110 -25.95 -27.21 -0.46
C ILE A 110 -25.62 -28.64 -0.88
N LEU A 111 -24.46 -28.84 -1.52
CA LEU A 111 -24.07 -30.12 -2.08
C LEU A 111 -23.82 -31.20 -1.01
N ASN A 112 -23.13 -30.85 0.08
CA ASN A 112 -22.69 -31.81 1.08
C ASN A 112 -23.66 -31.98 2.23
N HIS A 113 -24.46 -30.97 2.57
CA HIS A 113 -25.32 -30.98 3.77
C HIS A 113 -26.79 -30.69 3.46
N ASN A 114 -27.17 -30.39 2.22
CA ASN A 114 -28.52 -29.98 1.83
C ASN A 114 -29.04 -28.78 2.65
N ILE A 115 -28.13 -27.81 2.96
CA ILE A 115 -28.42 -26.61 3.74
C ILE A 115 -28.22 -25.39 2.85
N THR A 116 -29.19 -24.49 2.80
CA THR A 116 -29.03 -23.16 2.17
C THR A 116 -28.26 -22.26 3.14
N LEU A 117 -26.97 -22.07 2.86
CA LEU A 117 -26.10 -21.18 3.61
C LEU A 117 -26.22 -19.77 3.07
N LYS A 118 -26.30 -18.78 3.97
CA LYS A 118 -26.22 -17.38 3.64
C LYS A 118 -25.17 -16.70 4.53
N ILE A 119 -24.12 -16.16 3.91
CA ILE A 119 -22.99 -15.59 4.63
C ILE A 119 -23.11 -14.08 4.70
N TYR A 120 -22.99 -13.52 5.90
CA TYR A 120 -22.92 -12.10 6.20
C TYR A 120 -21.54 -11.76 6.76
N ASP A 121 -20.64 -11.37 5.88
CA ASP A 121 -19.29 -10.97 6.23
C ASP A 121 -19.19 -9.47 6.58
N ALA A 122 -18.03 -9.03 7.06
CA ALA A 122 -17.81 -7.63 7.43
C ALA A 122 -18.12 -6.66 6.29
N ASN A 123 -17.93 -7.10 5.04
CA ASN A 123 -18.16 -6.30 3.85
C ASN A 123 -19.66 -6.09 3.60
N ILE A 124 -20.46 -7.16 3.71
CA ILE A 124 -21.91 -7.10 3.60
C ILE A 124 -22.50 -6.28 4.74
N LEU A 125 -22.08 -6.55 5.98
CA LEU A 125 -22.57 -5.82 7.15
C LEU A 125 -22.32 -4.32 7.09
N ALA A 126 -21.15 -3.91 6.54
CA ALA A 126 -20.81 -2.50 6.36
C ALA A 126 -21.64 -1.80 5.27
N GLN A 127 -22.25 -2.55 4.35
CA GLN A 127 -23.05 -2.03 3.23
C GLN A 127 -24.56 -2.09 3.48
N GLU A 128 -25.00 -2.87 4.45
CA GLU A 128 -26.44 -3.02 4.76
C GLU A 128 -27.02 -1.70 5.31
N PRO A 129 -28.14 -1.21 4.74
CA PRO A 129 -28.76 0.05 5.15
C PRO A 129 -29.60 -0.12 6.43
N ILE A 130 -28.98 -0.57 7.51
CA ILE A 130 -29.64 -0.74 8.81
C ILE A 130 -29.38 0.49 9.66
N ASN A 131 -30.45 1.22 9.99
CA ASN A 131 -30.37 2.39 10.86
C ASN A 131 -29.77 2.03 12.23
N GLY A 132 -28.82 2.82 12.69
CA GLY A 132 -28.18 2.63 14.00
C GLY A 132 -27.07 1.58 14.06
N LEU A 133 -26.80 0.82 12.96
CA LEU A 133 -25.73 -0.17 12.95
C LEU A 133 -24.35 0.50 13.08
N ARG A 134 -24.14 1.58 12.35
CA ARG A 134 -22.90 2.38 12.36
C ARG A 134 -22.64 2.96 13.75
N GLU A 135 -23.62 3.63 14.31
CA GLU A 135 -23.52 4.26 15.63
C GLU A 135 -23.18 3.24 16.72
N ARG A 136 -23.72 2.02 16.59
CA ARG A 136 -23.36 0.93 17.51
C ARG A 136 -21.93 0.49 17.39
N VAL A 137 -21.46 0.26 16.16
CA VAL A 137 -20.06 -0.11 15.92
C VAL A 137 -19.13 0.95 16.51
N TYR A 138 -19.44 2.23 16.31
CA TYR A 138 -18.65 3.33 16.87
C TYR A 138 -18.67 3.37 18.39
N LYS A 139 -19.84 3.11 18.99
CA LYS A 139 -19.97 3.03 20.45
C LYS A 139 -19.11 1.92 21.05
N TYR A 140 -19.02 0.74 20.40
CA TYR A 140 -18.17 -0.35 20.87
C TYR A 140 -16.68 -0.01 20.84
N HIS A 141 -16.28 0.93 19.99
CA HIS A 141 -14.92 1.43 19.91
C HIS A 141 -14.68 2.69 20.75
N ASN A 142 -15.60 3.07 21.65
CA ASN A 142 -15.53 4.27 22.47
C ASN A 142 -15.29 5.57 21.68
N ILE A 143 -15.81 5.62 20.45
CA ILE A 143 -15.68 6.81 19.60
C ILE A 143 -16.69 7.85 20.08
N ASP A 144 -16.21 8.84 20.86
CA ASP A 144 -17.06 9.90 21.39
C ASP A 144 -17.40 10.92 20.29
N THR A 145 -18.69 11.29 20.22
CA THR A 145 -19.21 12.15 19.17
C THR A 145 -19.08 13.66 19.46
N ASN A 146 -18.39 14.08 20.52
CA ASN A 146 -18.43 15.47 20.99
C ASN A 146 -17.13 16.29 20.89
N ILE A 147 -16.03 15.75 20.37
CA ILE A 147 -14.75 16.48 20.22
C ILE A 147 -14.61 17.00 18.80
N SER A 148 -14.32 18.29 18.60
CA SER A 148 -14.08 18.90 17.27
C SER A 148 -12.67 19.48 17.20
N VAL A 149 -12.00 19.28 16.05
CA VAL A 149 -10.77 19.96 15.67
C VAL A 149 -11.12 21.11 14.72
N ASP A 150 -10.37 22.20 14.83
CA ASP A 150 -10.67 23.48 14.19
C ASP A 150 -10.38 23.47 12.67
N ILE A 151 -11.25 22.79 11.89
CA ILE A 151 -11.23 22.84 10.42
C ILE A 151 -12.49 23.53 9.93
N ASP A 152 -12.33 24.44 8.97
CA ASP A 152 -13.43 25.18 8.37
C ASP A 152 -14.53 24.24 7.84
N LYS A 153 -15.78 24.55 8.17
CA LYS A 153 -16.96 23.76 7.79
C LYS A 153 -17.10 23.59 6.27
N ASN A 154 -16.69 24.59 5.49
CA ASN A 154 -16.74 24.51 4.03
C ASN A 154 -15.80 23.43 3.48
N THR A 155 -14.59 23.32 4.03
CA THR A 155 -13.63 22.30 3.66
C THR A 155 -14.17 20.89 3.98
N LYS A 156 -14.84 20.72 5.11
CA LYS A 156 -15.48 19.43 5.48
C LYS A 156 -16.63 19.04 4.56
N ILE A 157 -17.38 19.99 4.04
CA ILE A 157 -18.49 19.74 3.10
C ILE A 157 -17.96 19.45 1.69
N LEU A 158 -16.84 20.04 1.32
CA LEU A 158 -16.16 19.76 0.03
C LEU A 158 -15.48 18.40 -0.03
N PHE A 159 -15.44 17.70 1.09
CA PHE A 159 -14.76 16.44 1.30
C PHE A 159 -15.09 15.32 0.26
N ASP A 160 -16.34 15.21 -0.20
CA ASP A 160 -16.76 14.16 -1.12
C ASP A 160 -16.78 14.57 -2.60
N VAL A 161 -16.72 15.84 -2.89
CA VAL A 161 -16.89 16.34 -4.27
C VAL A 161 -15.73 15.90 -5.19
N LEU A 162 -14.57 15.70 -4.62
CA LEU A 162 -13.32 15.47 -5.35
C LEU A 162 -13.10 14.01 -5.72
N THR A 163 -13.86 13.10 -5.11
CA THR A 163 -13.77 11.65 -5.39
C THR A 163 -14.63 11.21 -6.57
N LEU A 164 -15.53 12.06 -7.07
CA LEU A 164 -16.57 11.71 -8.04
C LEU A 164 -16.35 12.20 -9.47
N GLY A 165 -15.31 13.03 -9.72
CA GLY A 165 -15.09 13.66 -11.03
C GLY A 165 -14.56 12.71 -12.11
N LYS A 166 -15.35 12.46 -13.16
CA LYS A 166 -14.93 11.67 -14.34
C LYS A 166 -14.26 12.49 -15.45
N LYS A 167 -14.39 13.82 -15.46
CA LYS A 167 -13.77 14.73 -16.46
C LYS A 167 -13.43 16.07 -15.83
N SER A 168 -12.33 16.69 -16.25
CA SER A 168 -11.78 17.93 -15.67
C SER A 168 -12.76 19.12 -15.65
N VAL A 169 -13.52 19.32 -16.71
CA VAL A 169 -14.54 20.39 -16.80
C VAL A 169 -15.71 20.13 -15.84
N GLU A 170 -16.10 18.88 -15.66
CA GLU A 170 -17.18 18.46 -14.78
C GLU A 170 -16.77 18.56 -13.31
N ALA A 171 -15.52 18.18 -12.98
CA ALA A 171 -14.98 18.31 -11.62
C ALA A 171 -14.90 19.77 -11.17
N LYS A 172 -14.45 20.67 -12.05
CA LYS A 172 -14.38 22.11 -11.77
C LYS A 172 -15.76 22.70 -11.52
N LYS A 173 -16.74 22.32 -12.34
CA LYS A 173 -18.14 22.75 -12.17
C LYS A 173 -18.72 22.17 -10.86
N ASN A 174 -18.49 20.90 -10.58
CA ASN A 174 -18.97 20.25 -9.36
C ASN A 174 -18.35 20.88 -8.11
N PHE A 175 -17.05 21.23 -8.14
CA PHE A 175 -16.40 21.96 -7.05
C PHE A 175 -17.08 23.32 -6.80
N PHE A 176 -17.28 24.10 -7.85
CA PHE A 176 -17.93 25.41 -7.72
C PHE A 176 -19.38 25.27 -7.20
N THR A 177 -20.15 24.34 -7.76
CA THR A 177 -21.50 24.01 -7.29
C THR A 177 -21.50 23.64 -5.81
N SER A 178 -20.56 22.82 -5.37
CA SER A 178 -20.48 22.38 -3.96
C SER A 178 -20.04 23.51 -3.03
N LEU A 179 -19.18 24.41 -3.49
CA LEU A 179 -18.83 25.62 -2.73
C LEU A 179 -20.07 26.51 -2.52
N VAL A 180 -20.87 26.71 -3.57
CA VAL A 180 -22.14 27.47 -3.48
C VAL A 180 -23.10 26.81 -2.50
N LEU A 181 -23.29 25.49 -2.62
CA LEU A 181 -24.17 24.73 -1.73
C LEU A 181 -23.71 24.74 -0.27
N SER A 182 -22.39 24.62 -0.05
CA SER A 182 -21.77 24.71 1.29
C SER A 182 -22.00 26.09 1.92
N CYS A 183 -21.84 27.16 1.17
CA CYS A 183 -22.10 28.51 1.67
C CYS A 183 -23.58 28.71 2.04
N ILE A 184 -24.50 28.21 1.24
CA ILE A 184 -25.94 28.28 1.52
C ILE A 184 -26.29 27.38 2.72
N TYR A 185 -25.71 26.19 2.84
CA TYR A 185 -25.93 25.28 3.96
C TYR A 185 -25.52 25.90 5.30
N ASN A 186 -24.34 26.55 5.33
CA ASN A 186 -23.83 27.19 6.54
C ASN A 186 -24.56 28.50 6.89
N ASN A 187 -25.24 29.12 5.92
CA ASN A 187 -25.98 30.37 6.08
C ASN A 187 -27.36 30.24 5.44
N PRO A 188 -28.30 29.53 6.11
CA PRO A 188 -29.67 29.39 5.61
C PRO A 188 -30.32 30.78 5.43
N HIS A 189 -31.09 30.95 4.36
CA HIS A 189 -31.73 32.20 4.00
C HIS A 189 -30.76 33.34 3.63
N ILE A 190 -29.58 32.97 3.08
CA ILE A 190 -28.57 33.93 2.65
C ILE A 190 -29.03 34.75 1.44
N LYS A 191 -28.79 36.06 1.44
CA LYS A 191 -29.05 36.93 0.29
C LYS A 191 -27.93 36.88 -0.73
N TYR A 192 -28.28 37.16 -2.01
CA TYR A 192 -27.31 37.05 -3.11
C TYR A 192 -26.01 37.83 -2.84
N HIS A 193 -26.08 39.07 -2.35
CA HIS A 193 -24.88 39.89 -2.10
C HIS A 193 -23.98 39.27 -1.03
N GLN A 194 -24.56 38.74 0.04
CA GLN A 194 -23.81 38.04 1.11
C GLN A 194 -23.17 36.75 0.58
N LEU A 195 -23.89 35.99 -0.24
CA LEU A 195 -23.36 34.79 -0.88
C LEU A 195 -22.18 35.12 -1.81
N ALA A 196 -22.31 36.19 -2.61
CA ALA A 196 -21.25 36.66 -3.47
C ALA A 196 -20.01 37.14 -2.67
N GLU A 197 -20.21 37.83 -1.56
CA GLU A 197 -19.14 38.28 -0.63
C GLU A 197 -18.43 37.08 0.02
N LEU A 198 -19.09 35.96 0.26
CA LEU A 198 -18.46 34.75 0.80
C LEU A 198 -17.69 33.94 -0.26
N ILE A 199 -18.22 33.83 -1.48
CA ILE A 199 -17.65 32.98 -2.54
C ILE A 199 -16.50 33.66 -3.27
N LYS A 200 -16.65 34.95 -3.67
CA LYS A 200 -15.68 35.66 -4.52
C LYS A 200 -14.28 35.73 -3.88
N PRO A 201 -14.09 36.06 -2.60
CA PRO A 201 -12.76 36.08 -1.99
C PRO A 201 -12.09 34.70 -1.96
N GLN A 202 -12.86 33.63 -1.73
CA GLN A 202 -12.34 32.26 -1.73
C GLN A 202 -11.78 31.86 -3.11
N LEU A 203 -12.32 32.46 -4.18
CA LEU A 203 -11.91 32.23 -5.56
C LEU A 203 -11.10 33.43 -6.14
N LYS A 204 -10.47 34.21 -5.27
CA LYS A 204 -9.63 35.39 -5.60
C LYS A 204 -10.32 36.37 -6.59
N ASN A 205 -11.62 36.53 -6.47
CA ASN A 205 -12.47 37.38 -7.32
C ASN A 205 -12.44 37.07 -8.85
N LYS A 206 -12.10 35.82 -9.20
CA LYS A 206 -12.05 35.37 -10.62
C LYS A 206 -13.40 35.00 -11.20
N ILE A 207 -14.47 35.05 -10.41
CA ILE A 207 -15.84 34.73 -10.85
C ILE A 207 -16.64 36.00 -10.94
N ASP A 208 -17.24 36.21 -12.11
CA ASP A 208 -18.18 37.31 -12.32
C ASP A 208 -19.59 37.01 -11.74
N ASP A 209 -20.37 38.05 -11.59
CA ASP A 209 -21.72 37.96 -11.07
C ASP A 209 -22.65 37.14 -11.97
N ASP A 210 -22.42 37.18 -13.28
CA ASP A 210 -23.29 36.49 -14.23
C ASP A 210 -23.09 34.99 -14.21
N TYR A 211 -21.84 34.53 -14.01
CA TYR A 211 -21.55 33.12 -13.81
C TYR A 211 -22.16 32.58 -12.51
N LEU A 212 -22.03 33.30 -11.40
CA LEU A 212 -22.63 32.91 -10.12
C LEU A 212 -24.16 32.87 -10.21
N LYS A 213 -24.80 33.90 -10.83
CA LYS A 213 -26.26 33.92 -11.07
C LYS A 213 -26.72 32.76 -11.93
N LYS A 214 -25.96 32.42 -12.99
CA LYS A 214 -26.26 31.30 -13.89
C LYS A 214 -26.27 29.98 -13.16
N GLU A 215 -25.28 29.75 -12.30
CA GLU A 215 -25.17 28.51 -11.51
C GLU A 215 -26.32 28.41 -10.49
N ILE A 216 -26.61 29.49 -9.74
CA ILE A 216 -27.74 29.51 -8.80
C ILE A 216 -29.07 29.25 -9.51
N ASN A 217 -29.29 29.85 -10.69
CA ASN A 217 -30.51 29.61 -11.47
C ASN A 217 -30.59 28.15 -11.93
N ALA A 218 -29.49 27.54 -12.34
CA ALA A 218 -29.45 26.11 -12.69
C ALA A 218 -29.81 25.21 -11.49
N LEU A 219 -29.33 25.56 -10.29
CA LEU A 219 -29.66 24.85 -9.04
C LEU A 219 -31.13 25.05 -8.64
N LYS A 220 -31.70 26.23 -8.88
CA LYS A 220 -33.15 26.49 -8.69
C LYS A 220 -34.01 25.67 -9.65
N GLN A 221 -33.63 25.59 -10.91
CA GLN A 221 -34.35 24.75 -11.90
C GLN A 221 -34.38 23.28 -11.50
N LYS A 222 -33.31 22.80 -10.87
CA LYS A 222 -33.21 21.42 -10.32
C LYS A 222 -33.86 21.26 -8.95
N GLN A 223 -34.47 22.30 -8.39
CA GLN A 223 -35.10 22.32 -7.06
C GLN A 223 -34.14 21.95 -5.92
N ILE A 224 -32.84 22.17 -6.12
CA ILE A 224 -31.79 21.96 -5.11
C ILE A 224 -31.69 23.18 -4.20
N VAL A 225 -31.72 24.38 -4.78
CA VAL A 225 -31.76 25.68 -4.09
C VAL A 225 -33.16 26.26 -4.25
N LEU A 226 -33.74 26.73 -3.17
CA LEU A 226 -35.06 27.31 -3.12
C LEU A 226 -34.97 28.80 -2.73
N SER A 227 -36.03 29.55 -3.01
CA SER A 227 -36.18 30.95 -2.61
C SER A 227 -37.57 31.18 -2.05
N PRO A 228 -37.73 32.02 -1.02
CA PRO A 228 -39.05 32.45 -0.56
C PRO A 228 -39.86 33.18 -1.65
N THR A 229 -41.14 33.11 -1.60
CA THR A 229 -42.03 33.84 -2.51
C THR A 229 -41.89 35.37 -2.36
N THR A 230 -41.46 35.80 -1.18
CA THR A 230 -41.29 37.22 -0.80
C THR A 230 -39.95 37.82 -1.30
N ASP A 231 -38.90 37.02 -1.46
CA ASP A 231 -37.58 37.49 -1.94
C ASP A 231 -36.91 36.43 -2.83
N LYS A 232 -36.90 36.69 -4.15
CA LYS A 232 -36.26 35.80 -5.14
C LYS A 232 -34.73 35.74 -5.04
N TRP A 233 -34.13 36.62 -4.30
CA TRP A 233 -32.68 36.72 -4.12
C TRP A 233 -32.19 36.25 -2.74
N GLU A 234 -33.06 35.62 -1.97
CA GLU A 234 -32.79 34.89 -0.76
C GLU A 234 -32.77 33.37 -1.07
N PHE A 235 -31.81 32.64 -0.54
CA PHE A 235 -31.56 31.24 -0.90
C PHE A 235 -31.46 30.34 0.32
N TYR A 236 -32.06 29.17 0.19
CA TYR A 236 -31.92 28.05 1.13
C TYR A 236 -31.93 26.73 0.36
N LEU A 237 -31.46 25.66 0.98
CA LEU A 237 -31.43 24.33 0.36
C LEU A 237 -32.77 23.63 0.55
N SER A 238 -33.12 22.76 -0.41
CA SER A 238 -34.21 21.81 -0.21
C SER A 238 -33.88 20.83 0.93
N ASP A 239 -34.88 20.32 1.64
CA ASP A 239 -34.71 19.43 2.78
C ASP A 239 -33.84 18.21 2.46
N ASN A 240 -34.09 17.57 1.30
CA ASN A 240 -33.29 16.43 0.84
C ASN A 240 -31.82 16.79 0.66
N LYS A 241 -31.51 17.97 0.08
CA LYS A 241 -30.13 18.39 -0.15
C LYS A 241 -29.44 18.82 1.13
N GLN A 242 -30.18 19.42 2.03
CA GLN A 242 -29.70 19.77 3.35
C GLN A 242 -29.33 18.52 4.17
N GLN A 243 -30.17 17.47 4.09
CA GLN A 243 -29.89 16.20 4.73
C GLN A 243 -28.65 15.52 4.14
N GLU A 244 -28.54 15.45 2.82
CA GLU A 244 -27.36 14.89 2.12
C GLU A 244 -26.05 15.58 2.54
N ILE A 245 -26.05 16.92 2.56
CA ILE A 245 -24.86 17.69 2.99
C ILE A 245 -24.55 17.47 4.47
N ASN A 246 -25.60 17.36 5.31
CA ASN A 246 -25.40 17.05 6.72
C ASN A 246 -24.77 15.65 6.91
N GLU A 247 -25.19 14.66 6.14
CA GLU A 247 -24.60 13.32 6.18
C GLU A 247 -23.11 13.35 5.80
N ILE A 248 -22.74 14.07 4.73
CA ILE A 248 -21.33 14.26 4.33
C ILE A 248 -20.51 14.92 5.47
N TYR A 249 -21.06 15.97 6.05
CA TYR A 249 -20.41 16.66 7.18
C TYR A 249 -20.22 15.76 8.40
N GLN A 250 -21.24 14.95 8.74
CA GLN A 250 -21.15 13.99 9.84
C GLN A 250 -20.13 12.89 9.56
N GLN A 251 -20.07 12.38 8.33
CA GLN A 251 -19.05 11.42 7.93
C GLN A 251 -17.63 11.98 8.08
N CYS A 252 -17.41 13.21 7.63
CA CYS A 252 -16.12 13.87 7.80
C CYS A 252 -15.70 14.01 9.27
N ASN A 253 -16.62 14.48 10.12
CA ASN A 253 -16.38 14.59 11.57
C ASN A 253 -16.05 13.25 12.22
N LEU A 254 -16.68 12.19 11.75
CA LEU A 254 -16.45 10.86 12.23
C LEU A 254 -15.05 10.35 11.87
N LEU A 255 -14.64 10.51 10.62
CA LEU A 255 -13.30 10.13 10.16
C LEU A 255 -12.20 10.86 10.94
N GLU A 256 -12.46 12.14 11.27
CA GLU A 256 -11.57 12.93 12.14
C GLU A 256 -11.43 12.32 13.54
N LYS A 257 -12.54 11.90 14.13
CA LYS A 257 -12.53 11.29 15.47
C LYS A 257 -11.84 9.94 15.50
N ILE A 258 -12.05 9.13 14.45
CA ILE A 258 -11.34 7.85 14.30
C ILE A 258 -9.84 8.11 14.23
N LEU A 259 -9.41 9.09 13.42
CA LEU A 259 -8.01 9.47 13.33
C LEU A 259 -7.43 9.88 14.70
N LEU A 260 -8.13 10.74 15.44
CA LEU A 260 -7.69 11.19 16.74
C LEU A 260 -7.52 10.03 17.74
N ARG A 261 -8.48 9.09 17.76
CA ARG A 261 -8.39 7.88 18.56
C ARG A 261 -7.19 7.03 18.19
N ASP A 262 -6.99 6.81 16.89
CA ASP A 262 -5.92 5.95 16.40
C ASP A 262 -4.54 6.57 16.71
N VAL A 263 -4.43 7.89 16.61
CA VAL A 263 -3.24 8.66 17.06
C VAL A 263 -3.04 8.54 18.58
N HIS A 264 -4.10 8.66 19.37
CA HIS A 264 -4.04 8.48 20.84
C HIS A 264 -3.51 7.08 21.19
N ASN A 265 -4.13 6.04 20.65
CA ASN A 265 -3.72 4.66 20.89
C ASN A 265 -2.25 4.42 20.49
N PHE A 266 -1.80 5.03 19.40
CA PHE A 266 -0.41 4.92 18.95
C PHE A 266 0.56 5.60 19.95
N ILE A 267 0.22 6.78 20.45
CA ILE A 267 1.02 7.48 21.46
C ILE A 267 1.12 6.66 22.75
N GLU A 268 0.01 6.13 23.25
CA GLU A 268 -0.02 5.33 24.47
C GLU A 268 0.75 4.01 24.31
N ALA A 269 0.52 3.27 23.23
CA ALA A 269 1.17 1.98 22.98
C ALA A 269 2.70 2.08 22.90
N ASN A 270 3.21 3.22 22.40
CA ASN A 270 4.65 3.46 22.23
C ASN A 270 5.24 4.39 23.30
N ALA A 271 4.47 4.80 24.30
CA ALA A 271 4.89 5.73 25.37
C ALA A 271 5.58 7.00 24.84
N ILE A 272 5.05 7.59 23.75
CA ILE A 272 5.67 8.73 23.07
C ILE A 272 5.45 10.00 23.89
N PRO A 273 6.48 10.80 24.19
CA PRO A 273 6.35 11.99 25.04
C PRO A 273 5.80 13.21 24.26
N CYS A 274 4.62 13.07 23.64
CA CYS A 274 3.97 14.18 22.94
C CYS A 274 2.45 14.16 23.17
N SER A 275 1.78 15.31 22.94
CA SER A 275 0.33 15.38 22.95
C SER A 275 -0.26 14.92 21.62
N GLU A 276 -1.50 14.39 21.63
CA GLU A 276 -2.26 14.04 20.43
C GLU A 276 -2.37 15.21 19.46
N SER A 277 -2.64 16.41 19.97
CA SER A 277 -2.74 17.63 19.18
C SER A 277 -1.43 17.96 18.44
N ASP A 278 -0.27 17.82 19.12
CA ASP A 278 1.03 18.08 18.50
C ASP A 278 1.31 17.10 17.36
N LEU A 279 1.06 15.80 17.56
CA LEU A 279 1.28 14.77 16.55
C LEU A 279 0.29 14.93 15.38
N CYS A 280 -0.99 15.16 15.66
CA CYS A 280 -1.98 15.42 14.61
C CYS A 280 -1.63 16.66 13.77
N ASN A 281 -1.14 17.72 14.39
CA ASN A 281 -0.70 18.91 13.66
C ASN A 281 0.55 18.65 12.80
N ALA A 282 1.50 17.86 13.30
CA ALA A 282 2.67 17.45 12.52
C ALA A 282 2.26 16.63 11.29
N ILE A 283 1.33 15.69 11.46
CA ILE A 283 0.82 14.85 10.35
C ILE A 283 0.01 15.70 9.36
N LYS A 284 -0.90 16.57 9.83
CA LYS A 284 -1.65 17.49 8.96
C LYS A 284 -0.72 18.37 8.13
N SER A 285 0.32 18.91 8.76
CA SER A 285 1.34 19.72 8.08
C SER A 285 2.07 18.93 7.01
N LEU A 286 2.45 17.68 7.30
CA LEU A 286 3.09 16.78 6.34
C LEU A 286 2.20 16.54 5.11
N TYR A 287 0.93 16.23 5.32
CA TYR A 287 -0.02 16.00 4.22
C TYR A 287 -0.24 17.27 3.39
N TYR A 288 -0.43 18.42 4.04
CA TYR A 288 -0.62 19.69 3.36
C TYR A 288 0.60 20.10 2.52
N GLU A 289 1.81 20.06 3.10
CA GLU A 289 3.05 20.38 2.40
C GLU A 289 3.29 19.42 1.22
N ASN A 290 2.99 18.13 1.39
CA ASN A 290 3.13 17.15 0.33
C ASN A 290 2.25 17.48 -0.90
N TYR A 291 0.99 17.88 -0.69
CA TYR A 291 0.12 18.32 -1.78
C TYR A 291 0.54 19.67 -2.37
N LYS A 292 0.94 20.63 -1.53
CA LYS A 292 1.43 21.95 -1.97
C LYS A 292 2.63 21.81 -2.90
N ILE A 293 3.56 20.93 -2.54
CA ILE A 293 4.73 20.63 -3.35
C ILE A 293 4.32 20.12 -4.73
N THR A 294 3.42 19.14 -4.78
CA THR A 294 2.92 18.57 -6.04
C THR A 294 2.36 19.67 -6.96
N VAL A 295 1.68 20.68 -6.41
CA VAL A 295 1.15 21.82 -7.19
C VAL A 295 2.23 22.79 -7.63
N GLU A 296 3.16 23.14 -6.74
CA GLU A 296 4.25 24.05 -7.07
C GLU A 296 5.13 23.48 -8.18
N ASP A 297 5.29 22.16 -8.25
CA ASP A 297 6.03 21.52 -9.33
C ASP A 297 5.29 21.53 -10.67
N LEU A 298 3.98 21.44 -10.65
CA LEU A 298 3.18 21.59 -11.86
C LEU A 298 3.29 23.01 -12.44
N THR A 299 3.45 24.01 -11.58
CA THR A 299 3.42 25.43 -11.96
C THR A 299 4.79 26.07 -12.16
N LYS A 300 5.81 25.54 -11.50
CA LYS A 300 7.19 26.05 -11.55
C LYS A 300 8.08 24.89 -11.98
N SER A 301 8.80 25.03 -13.07
CA SER A 301 9.82 24.06 -13.53
C SER A 301 11.00 23.88 -12.55
N ASN A 302 10.77 23.97 -11.25
CA ASN A 302 11.77 23.96 -10.19
C ASN A 302 11.73 22.65 -9.37
N GLU A 303 12.85 22.16 -9.11
CA GLU A 303 13.49 21.00 -8.52
C GLU A 303 12.98 20.47 -7.16
N SER A 304 11.85 20.91 -6.65
CA SER A 304 11.57 20.73 -5.22
C SER A 304 10.90 19.41 -4.81
N THR A 305 10.30 18.65 -5.73
CA THR A 305 9.25 17.67 -5.39
C THR A 305 9.67 16.51 -4.55
N ILE A 306 10.73 15.79 -4.88
CA ILE A 306 11.04 14.55 -4.15
C ILE A 306 11.98 14.83 -2.98
N TYR A 307 12.87 15.81 -3.10
CA TYR A 307 13.58 16.32 -1.92
C TYR A 307 12.62 16.82 -0.84
N SER A 308 11.46 17.30 -1.23
CA SER A 308 10.46 17.79 -0.32
C SER A 308 9.64 16.66 0.31
N VAL A 309 9.33 15.58 -0.42
CA VAL A 309 8.74 14.37 0.19
C VAL A 309 9.71 13.75 1.19
N LYS A 310 10.99 13.61 0.83
CA LYS A 310 12.03 13.19 1.78
C LYS A 310 12.16 14.18 2.94
N ARG A 311 12.05 15.49 2.66
CA ARG A 311 12.10 16.52 3.69
C ARG A 311 10.90 16.43 4.63
N THR A 312 9.69 16.22 4.11
CA THR A 312 8.49 16.08 4.96
C THR A 312 8.56 14.83 5.84
N TYR A 313 9.11 13.72 5.33
CA TYR A 313 9.39 12.55 6.14
C TYR A 313 10.46 12.85 7.22
N VAL A 314 11.57 13.47 6.83
CA VAL A 314 12.63 13.90 7.77
C VAL A 314 12.08 14.89 8.80
N ASP A 315 11.17 15.78 8.43
CA ASP A 315 10.53 16.71 9.36
C ASP A 315 9.65 15.96 10.39
N LEU A 316 8.99 14.87 9.99
CA LEU A 316 8.27 13.99 10.92
C LEU A 316 9.22 13.24 11.86
N VAL A 317 10.31 12.70 11.36
CA VAL A 317 11.36 12.07 12.20
C VAL A 317 11.94 13.10 13.18
N ASN A 318 12.26 14.31 12.69
CA ASN A 318 12.76 15.41 13.52
C ASN A 318 11.75 15.87 14.58
N PHE A 319 10.44 15.75 14.32
CA PHE A 319 9.42 16.02 15.33
C PHE A 319 9.59 15.09 16.53
N PHE A 320 9.71 13.78 16.33
CA PHE A 320 9.92 12.82 17.40
C PHE A 320 11.25 13.04 18.13
N THR A 321 12.33 13.29 17.39
CA THR A 321 13.65 13.58 17.98
C THR A 321 13.61 14.83 18.86
N LYS A 322 12.90 15.89 18.44
CA LYS A 322 12.68 17.11 19.26
C LYS A 322 11.85 16.85 20.52
N LYS A 323 11.02 15.83 20.52
CA LYS A 323 10.27 15.39 21.71
C LYS A 323 11.08 14.50 22.65
N GLY A 324 12.34 14.22 22.31
CA GLY A 324 13.28 13.48 23.17
C GLY A 324 13.40 11.98 22.87
N CYS A 325 12.82 11.51 21.74
CA CYS A 325 13.00 10.15 21.30
C CYS A 325 14.40 9.92 20.70
N SER A 326 14.92 8.70 20.78
CA SER A 326 16.16 8.31 20.10
C SER A 326 16.01 8.42 18.58
N ASN A 327 17.12 8.46 17.82
CA ASN A 327 17.02 8.49 16.36
C ASN A 327 16.38 7.22 15.78
N GLU A 328 16.64 6.07 16.37
CA GLU A 328 16.04 4.78 15.98
C GLU A 328 14.53 4.78 16.26
N ASP A 329 14.14 5.13 17.49
CA ASP A 329 12.71 5.26 17.84
C ASP A 329 12.00 6.31 17.00
N SER A 330 12.64 7.43 16.67
CA SER A 330 12.05 8.49 15.85
C SER A 330 11.70 8.01 14.45
N ASN A 331 12.55 7.19 13.82
CA ASN A 331 12.26 6.57 12.53
C ASN A 331 11.12 5.55 12.66
N ARG A 332 11.20 4.64 13.63
CA ARG A 332 10.16 3.64 13.89
C ARG A 332 8.80 4.28 14.15
N PHE A 333 8.75 5.37 14.94
CA PHE A 333 7.50 6.08 15.21
C PHE A 333 6.98 6.84 13.98
N ALA A 334 7.86 7.41 13.16
CA ALA A 334 7.44 8.06 11.92
C ALA A 334 6.78 7.06 10.94
N GLU A 335 7.36 5.89 10.78
CA GLU A 335 6.80 4.83 9.95
C GLU A 335 5.50 4.26 10.55
N GLY A 336 5.52 3.89 11.83
CA GLY A 336 4.35 3.35 12.50
C GLY A 336 3.14 4.29 12.44
N ILE A 337 3.33 5.60 12.68
CA ILE A 337 2.22 6.55 12.57
C ILE A 337 1.71 6.71 11.14
N LEU A 338 2.57 6.64 10.13
CA LEU A 338 2.15 6.67 8.72
C LEU A 338 1.28 5.46 8.38
N HIS A 339 1.60 4.27 8.89
CA HIS A 339 0.75 3.07 8.75
C HIS A 339 -0.61 3.25 9.44
N VAL A 340 -0.63 3.82 10.64
CA VAL A 340 -1.88 4.10 11.36
C VAL A 340 -2.75 5.06 10.56
N VAL A 341 -2.20 6.19 10.11
CA VAL A 341 -2.98 7.22 9.39
C VAL A 341 -3.31 6.83 7.95
N SER A 342 -2.57 5.91 7.32
CA SER A 342 -2.87 5.42 5.98
C SER A 342 -4.21 4.70 5.88
N LYS A 343 -4.68 4.14 7.00
CA LYS A 343 -5.98 3.48 7.12
C LYS A 343 -7.16 4.47 7.17
N ASN A 344 -6.88 5.78 7.30
CA ASN A 344 -7.89 6.82 7.44
C ASN A 344 -7.84 7.83 6.28
N GLU A 345 -8.95 7.96 5.56
CA GLU A 345 -9.06 8.85 4.40
C GLU A 345 -9.17 10.34 4.76
N TYR A 346 -9.37 10.70 6.03
CA TYR A 346 -9.64 12.08 6.45
C TYR A 346 -8.55 13.06 6.03
N LEU A 347 -7.28 12.73 6.31
CA LEU A 347 -6.16 13.61 5.99
C LEU A 347 -6.00 13.83 4.49
N ASN A 348 -6.13 12.77 3.70
CA ASN A 348 -6.06 12.83 2.25
C ASN A 348 -7.17 13.73 1.67
N LYS A 349 -8.41 13.53 2.12
CA LYS A 349 -9.56 14.27 1.62
C LYS A 349 -9.52 15.75 2.01
N ILE A 350 -9.08 16.08 3.24
CA ILE A 350 -8.92 17.46 3.69
C ILE A 350 -7.80 18.18 2.93
N ALA A 351 -6.64 17.52 2.81
CA ALA A 351 -5.53 18.10 2.05
C ALA A 351 -5.91 18.31 0.58
N ALA A 352 -6.63 17.36 0.00
CA ALA A 352 -7.18 17.44 -1.34
C ALA A 352 -8.15 18.63 -1.52
N ALA A 353 -9.12 18.80 -0.63
CA ALA A 353 -10.06 19.91 -0.68
C ALA A 353 -9.35 21.27 -0.60
N THR A 354 -8.38 21.40 0.31
CA THR A 354 -7.55 22.62 0.45
C THR A 354 -6.75 22.89 -0.83
N LEU A 355 -6.17 21.85 -1.41
CA LEU A 355 -5.42 21.97 -2.67
C LEU A 355 -6.30 22.45 -3.81
N PHE A 356 -7.49 21.86 -4.00
CA PHE A 356 -8.40 22.25 -5.09
C PHE A 356 -8.87 23.68 -4.98
N THR A 357 -9.08 24.18 -3.76
CA THR A 357 -9.40 25.58 -3.53
C THR A 357 -8.25 26.49 -4.05
N ASN A 358 -7.00 26.08 -3.86
CA ASN A 358 -5.84 26.78 -4.36
C ASN A 358 -5.67 26.65 -5.88
N LEU A 359 -5.88 25.45 -6.43
CA LEU A 359 -5.75 25.17 -7.87
C LEU A 359 -6.81 25.87 -8.72
N TYR A 360 -8.03 26.02 -8.21
CA TYR A 360 -9.10 26.72 -8.91
C TYR A 360 -8.68 28.15 -9.30
N ASN A 361 -7.73 28.70 -8.57
CA ASN A 361 -7.26 30.07 -8.71
C ASN A 361 -6.02 30.24 -9.61
N ASP A 362 -5.43 29.15 -10.16
CA ASP A 362 -4.18 29.24 -10.95
C ASP A 362 -4.41 29.02 -12.46
N ASP A 363 -4.38 30.12 -13.25
CA ASP A 363 -4.60 30.06 -14.71
C ASP A 363 -3.43 29.40 -15.46
N LYS A 364 -2.21 29.43 -14.90
CA LYS A 364 -1.03 28.82 -15.52
C LYS A 364 -1.13 27.30 -15.46
N LEU A 365 -1.72 26.77 -14.40
CA LEU A 365 -1.96 25.34 -14.25
C LEU A 365 -2.92 24.83 -15.32
N GLN A 366 -3.98 25.58 -15.65
CA GLN A 366 -4.95 25.17 -16.68
C GLN A 366 -4.35 25.07 -18.07
N SER A 367 -3.50 26.02 -18.45
CA SER A 367 -2.81 25.98 -19.75
C SER A 367 -1.83 24.79 -19.81
N TYR A 368 -1.20 24.45 -18.70
CA TYR A 368 -0.28 23.32 -18.60
C TYR A 368 -1.01 21.97 -18.66
N ILE A 369 -2.17 21.85 -18.00
CA ILE A 369 -2.97 20.61 -17.95
C ILE A 369 -3.57 20.25 -19.32
N ASN A 370 -4.04 21.25 -20.07
CA ASN A 370 -4.83 21.02 -21.28
C ASN A 370 -3.99 20.67 -22.53
N ASN A 371 -2.68 20.88 -22.54
CA ASN A 371 -1.91 20.95 -23.78
C ASN A 371 -0.74 19.97 -23.93
N GLN A 372 -0.58 18.94 -23.09
CA GLN A 372 0.62 18.07 -23.22
C GLN A 372 0.32 16.59 -23.27
N ASN A 373 0.73 15.96 -24.36
CA ASN A 373 1.02 14.53 -24.42
C ASN A 373 2.16 14.21 -23.43
N LYS A 374 2.15 13.03 -22.86
CA LYS A 374 3.07 12.63 -21.81
C LYS A 374 3.80 11.36 -22.22
N SER A 375 5.05 11.30 -21.83
CA SER A 375 5.94 10.17 -22.05
C SER A 375 6.44 9.70 -20.68
N ILE A 376 6.27 8.42 -20.39
CA ILE A 376 6.53 7.83 -19.09
C ILE A 376 7.39 6.59 -19.25
N LEU A 377 8.61 6.64 -18.71
CA LEU A 377 9.52 5.51 -18.61
C LEU A 377 9.32 4.82 -17.26
N LEU A 378 9.14 3.50 -17.29
CA LEU A 378 9.00 2.67 -16.09
C LEU A 378 10.34 1.98 -15.78
N ASP A 379 10.79 2.07 -14.51
CA ASP A 379 12.00 1.39 -14.06
C ASP A 379 11.76 -0.08 -13.68
N THR A 380 12.82 -0.82 -13.44
CA THR A 380 12.80 -2.24 -13.06
C THR A 380 11.91 -2.51 -11.84
N GLN A 381 11.99 -1.68 -10.79
CA GLN A 381 11.24 -1.90 -9.56
C GLN A 381 9.73 -1.75 -9.77
N VAL A 382 9.34 -0.85 -10.66
CA VAL A 382 7.94 -0.68 -11.05
C VAL A 382 7.49 -1.85 -11.93
N LEU A 383 8.32 -2.28 -12.90
CA LEU A 383 8.00 -3.39 -13.81
C LEU A 383 7.80 -4.72 -13.07
N ILE A 384 8.67 -5.06 -12.11
CA ILE A 384 8.54 -6.28 -11.30
C ILE A 384 7.16 -6.34 -10.63
N ARG A 385 6.76 -5.24 -10.01
CA ARG A 385 5.47 -5.15 -9.31
C ARG A 385 4.29 -5.06 -10.25
N LEU A 386 4.48 -4.40 -11.39
CA LEU A 386 3.49 -4.32 -12.44
C LEU A 386 3.16 -5.69 -13.04
N LEU A 387 4.15 -6.57 -13.17
CA LEU A 387 3.90 -7.94 -13.61
C LEU A 387 2.98 -8.70 -12.64
N CYS A 388 3.17 -8.52 -11.33
CA CYS A 388 2.27 -9.08 -10.32
C CYS A 388 0.84 -8.50 -10.43
N VAL A 389 0.71 -7.19 -10.69
CA VAL A 389 -0.60 -6.53 -10.88
C VAL A 389 -1.27 -7.02 -12.17
N ILE A 390 -0.55 -7.18 -13.28
CA ILE A 390 -1.09 -7.70 -14.54
C ILE A 390 -1.58 -9.15 -14.35
N TYR A 391 -0.91 -9.93 -13.50
CA TYR A 391 -1.30 -11.31 -13.22
C TYR A 391 -2.63 -11.41 -12.46
N ASP A 392 -2.84 -10.64 -11.41
CA ASP A 392 -4.14 -10.56 -10.69
C ASP A 392 -4.36 -9.11 -10.20
N GLU A 393 -5.06 -8.31 -11.03
CA GLU A 393 -5.32 -6.89 -10.76
C GLU A 393 -6.34 -6.62 -9.64
N ASP A 394 -7.13 -7.61 -9.29
CA ASP A 394 -8.13 -7.52 -8.21
C ASP A 394 -7.59 -8.02 -6.86
N PHE A 395 -6.39 -8.60 -6.83
CA PHE A 395 -5.83 -9.13 -5.60
C PHE A 395 -5.19 -8.02 -4.75
N ASP A 396 -5.58 -7.95 -3.48
CA ASP A 396 -5.01 -7.00 -2.52
C ASP A 396 -3.74 -7.62 -1.90
N TYR A 397 -2.60 -7.40 -2.54
CA TYR A 397 -1.31 -7.87 -2.06
C TYR A 397 -0.94 -7.25 -0.72
N ASP A 398 -0.28 -8.01 0.15
CA ASP A 398 0.27 -7.50 1.41
C ASP A 398 1.39 -6.47 1.18
N ASP A 399 2.08 -6.54 0.05
CA ASP A 399 3.17 -5.64 -0.34
C ASP A 399 2.60 -4.26 -0.72
N THR A 400 2.96 -3.23 0.05
CA THR A 400 2.51 -1.85 -0.15
C THR A 400 2.95 -1.28 -1.50
N ALA A 401 4.12 -1.69 -2.00
CA ALA A 401 4.63 -1.20 -3.28
C ALA A 401 3.92 -1.86 -4.46
N ILE A 402 3.49 -3.13 -4.37
CA ILE A 402 2.61 -3.75 -5.38
C ILE A 402 1.27 -3.01 -5.43
N ARG A 403 0.67 -2.70 -4.28
CA ARG A 403 -0.57 -1.90 -4.20
C ARG A 403 -0.41 -0.52 -4.83
N ALA A 404 0.71 0.15 -4.57
CA ALA A 404 1.02 1.45 -5.16
C ALA A 404 1.11 1.38 -6.70
N VAL A 405 1.73 0.33 -7.24
CA VAL A 405 1.80 0.10 -8.69
C VAL A 405 0.43 -0.29 -9.25
N GLY A 406 -0.40 -1.02 -8.52
CA GLY A 406 -1.79 -1.30 -8.92
C GLY A 406 -2.61 -0.03 -9.12
N ILE A 407 -2.50 0.93 -8.18
CA ILE A 407 -3.14 2.24 -8.31
C ILE A 407 -2.60 3.01 -9.52
N LEU A 408 -1.29 2.95 -9.77
CA LEU A 408 -0.67 3.55 -10.94
C LEU A 408 -1.19 2.91 -12.24
N TYR A 409 -1.24 1.59 -12.31
CA TYR A 409 -1.76 0.82 -13.44
C TYR A 409 -3.18 1.24 -13.82
N HIS A 410 -4.10 1.25 -12.86
CA HIS A 410 -5.48 1.70 -13.10
C HIS A 410 -5.57 3.18 -13.49
N THR A 411 -4.67 4.01 -12.97
CA THR A 411 -4.62 5.44 -13.32
C THR A 411 -4.11 5.63 -14.74
N LEU A 412 -3.04 4.96 -15.14
CA LEU A 412 -2.48 5.01 -16.49
C LEU A 412 -3.50 4.50 -17.54
N ASN A 413 -4.22 3.43 -17.25
CA ASN A 413 -5.28 2.93 -18.12
C ASN A 413 -6.39 3.95 -18.37
N LYS A 414 -6.75 4.76 -17.36
CA LYS A 414 -7.72 5.86 -17.53
C LYS A 414 -7.22 6.97 -18.44
N PHE A 415 -5.92 7.21 -18.49
CA PHE A 415 -5.31 8.33 -19.21
C PHE A 415 -4.50 7.93 -20.44
N LYS A 416 -4.65 6.70 -20.90
CA LYS A 416 -3.92 6.09 -22.01
C LYS A 416 -3.92 6.92 -23.31
N GLN A 417 -5.00 7.63 -23.63
CA GLN A 417 -5.15 8.34 -24.90
C GLN A 417 -4.08 9.43 -25.17
N ASN A 418 -3.46 9.98 -24.11
CA ASN A 418 -2.48 11.06 -24.22
C ASN A 418 -1.16 10.71 -23.51
N THR A 419 -0.88 9.43 -23.31
CA THR A 419 0.28 8.97 -22.56
C THR A 419 0.97 7.85 -23.34
N SER A 420 2.25 8.04 -23.71
CA SER A 420 3.13 6.99 -24.19
C SER A 420 3.85 6.39 -22.99
N ILE A 421 3.79 5.08 -22.84
CA ILE A 421 4.43 4.35 -21.74
C ILE A 421 5.47 3.43 -22.35
N TYR A 422 6.70 3.53 -21.86
CA TYR A 422 7.80 2.75 -22.39
C TYR A 422 8.78 2.32 -21.29
N THR A 423 9.66 1.40 -21.66
CA THR A 423 10.77 0.95 -20.82
C THR A 423 11.96 0.54 -21.68
N SER A 424 13.13 0.35 -21.07
CA SER A 424 14.31 -0.13 -21.77
C SER A 424 14.40 -1.65 -21.70
N ARG A 425 15.02 -2.26 -22.73
CA ARG A 425 15.31 -3.70 -22.75
C ARG A 425 16.21 -4.12 -21.58
N GLU A 426 17.07 -3.24 -21.10
CA GLU A 426 17.91 -3.48 -19.92
C GLU A 426 17.08 -3.69 -18.66
N TYR A 427 16.04 -2.86 -18.45
CA TYR A 427 15.16 -3.02 -17.30
C TYR A 427 14.36 -4.32 -17.39
N ILE A 428 13.94 -4.75 -18.60
CA ILE A 428 13.34 -6.07 -18.77
C ILE A 428 14.33 -7.17 -18.42
N SER A 429 15.62 -7.02 -18.79
CA SER A 429 16.68 -7.98 -18.43
C SER A 429 16.87 -8.07 -16.91
N GLU A 430 16.76 -6.96 -16.20
CA GLU A 430 16.80 -6.96 -14.72
C GLU A 430 15.57 -7.68 -14.14
N VAL A 431 14.37 -7.50 -14.69
CA VAL A 431 13.18 -8.25 -14.28
C VAL A 431 13.40 -9.76 -14.48
N ALA A 432 13.97 -10.17 -15.62
CA ALA A 432 14.29 -11.57 -15.88
C ALA A 432 15.30 -12.12 -14.87
N ALA A 433 16.31 -11.34 -14.48
CA ALA A 433 17.26 -11.72 -13.45
C ALA A 433 16.56 -11.88 -12.07
N HIS A 434 15.60 -11.01 -11.71
CA HIS A 434 14.81 -11.18 -10.49
C HIS A 434 13.94 -12.44 -10.49
N ILE A 435 13.43 -12.86 -11.65
CA ILE A 435 12.75 -14.16 -11.80
C ILE A 435 13.75 -15.32 -11.58
N GLN A 436 14.94 -15.21 -12.15
CA GLN A 436 15.98 -16.23 -11.95
C GLN A 436 16.36 -16.35 -10.46
N GLU A 437 16.51 -15.23 -9.75
CA GLU A 437 16.77 -15.22 -8.30
C GLU A 437 15.62 -15.82 -7.51
N ALA A 438 14.36 -15.56 -7.88
CA ALA A 438 13.21 -16.20 -7.26
C ALA A 438 13.29 -17.73 -7.34
N LEU A 439 13.59 -18.26 -8.52
CA LEU A 439 13.68 -19.72 -8.74
C LEU A 439 14.77 -20.39 -7.91
N LYS A 440 15.85 -19.68 -7.57
CA LYS A 440 16.89 -20.19 -6.66
C LYS A 440 16.36 -20.45 -5.24
N LEU A 441 15.27 -19.77 -4.84
CA LEU A 441 14.66 -19.95 -3.54
C LEU A 441 13.82 -21.23 -3.44
N GLN A 442 13.38 -21.81 -4.57
CA GLN A 442 12.53 -23.00 -4.62
C GLN A 442 13.07 -24.14 -3.75
N ARG A 443 14.35 -24.42 -3.81
CA ARG A 443 15.02 -25.52 -3.07
C ARG A 443 14.86 -25.41 -1.54
N PHE A 444 14.65 -24.20 -1.02
CA PHE A 444 14.40 -23.99 0.41
C PHE A 444 12.92 -24.15 0.77
N LEU A 445 12.02 -23.96 -0.20
CA LEU A 445 10.58 -24.15 -0.02
C LEU A 445 10.20 -25.64 0.13
N ASP A 446 11.04 -26.51 -0.38
CA ASP A 446 10.83 -27.97 -0.27
C ASP A 446 11.24 -28.51 1.12
N LEU A 447 11.84 -27.67 1.98
CA LEU A 447 12.27 -28.05 3.32
C LEU A 447 11.08 -28.11 4.30
N PRO A 448 11.04 -29.12 5.20
CA PRO A 448 9.91 -29.30 6.13
C PRO A 448 9.76 -28.18 7.16
N TYR A 449 10.70 -27.24 7.24
CA TYR A 449 10.71 -26.10 8.16
C TYR A 449 10.74 -24.74 7.42
N LYS A 450 10.25 -24.71 6.18
CA LYS A 450 10.22 -23.50 5.33
C LYS A 450 9.58 -22.27 6.00
N GLU A 451 8.60 -22.48 6.87
CA GLU A 451 7.91 -21.42 7.61
C GLU A 451 8.84 -20.61 8.54
N MET A 452 10.03 -21.16 8.85
CA MET A 452 11.01 -20.48 9.71
C MET A 452 11.86 -19.45 8.97
N PHE A 453 11.83 -19.42 7.62
CA PHE A 453 12.67 -18.51 6.84
C PHE A 453 12.12 -17.08 6.74
N GLY A 454 10.81 -16.88 6.92
CA GLY A 454 10.18 -15.58 6.83
C GLY A 454 10.02 -15.07 5.39
N ARG A 455 10.04 -13.74 5.22
CA ARG A 455 9.92 -13.08 3.92
C ARG A 455 11.27 -12.97 3.22
N SER A 456 11.27 -12.99 1.89
CA SER A 456 12.41 -12.66 1.04
C SER A 456 12.33 -11.22 0.54
N LYS A 457 13.45 -10.65 0.09
CA LYS A 457 13.46 -9.41 -0.70
C LYS A 457 12.91 -9.61 -2.11
N ASN A 458 12.82 -10.86 -2.56
CA ASN A 458 12.32 -11.16 -3.88
C ASN A 458 10.80 -10.97 -3.95
N VAL A 459 10.38 -10.01 -4.77
CA VAL A 459 8.97 -9.64 -4.91
C VAL A 459 8.13 -10.81 -5.44
N PHE A 460 8.63 -11.60 -6.38
CA PHE A 460 7.89 -12.73 -6.95
C PHE A 460 7.69 -13.85 -5.94
N TYR A 461 8.69 -14.10 -5.08
CA TYR A 461 8.54 -15.03 -3.97
C TYR A 461 7.44 -14.58 -2.99
N ASN A 462 7.48 -13.30 -2.59
CA ASN A 462 6.48 -12.77 -1.66
C ASN A 462 5.07 -12.75 -2.29
N ALA A 463 4.95 -12.43 -3.58
CA ALA A 463 3.69 -12.51 -4.32
C ALA A 463 3.15 -13.94 -4.36
N TYR A 464 4.00 -14.94 -4.66
CA TYR A 464 3.64 -16.36 -4.62
C TYR A 464 3.09 -16.76 -3.24
N ILE A 465 3.80 -16.41 -2.15
CA ILE A 465 3.35 -16.74 -0.79
C ILE A 465 2.03 -16.04 -0.45
N SER A 466 1.86 -14.78 -0.84
CA SER A 466 0.60 -14.04 -0.62
C SER A 466 -0.58 -14.68 -1.35
N LEU A 467 -0.40 -15.08 -2.62
CA LEU A 467 -1.42 -15.73 -3.43
C LEU A 467 -1.73 -17.15 -2.92
N LEU A 468 -0.71 -17.88 -2.49
CA LEU A 468 -0.87 -19.23 -1.90
C LEU A 468 -1.66 -19.17 -0.59
N ASN A 469 -1.32 -18.23 0.31
CA ASN A 469 -2.03 -18.02 1.58
C ASN A 469 -3.48 -17.55 1.40
N ALA A 470 -3.75 -16.83 0.30
CA ALA A 470 -5.08 -16.37 -0.06
C ALA A 470 -5.88 -17.40 -0.88
N GLU A 471 -5.33 -18.61 -1.09
CA GLU A 471 -5.95 -19.66 -1.92
C GLU A 471 -6.32 -19.21 -3.34
N LYS A 472 -5.55 -18.28 -3.90
CA LYS A 472 -5.73 -17.76 -5.27
C LYS A 472 -5.08 -18.63 -6.31
N ILE A 473 -4.07 -19.40 -5.92
CA ILE A 473 -3.36 -20.40 -6.74
C ILE A 473 -3.48 -21.77 -6.06
N ASP A 474 -3.26 -22.84 -6.81
CA ASP A 474 -3.35 -24.19 -6.28
C ASP A 474 -2.31 -24.41 -5.16
N VAL A 475 -2.74 -24.99 -4.04
CA VAL A 475 -1.90 -25.26 -2.88
C VAL A 475 -0.71 -26.19 -3.21
N ASN A 476 -0.81 -26.98 -4.26
CA ASN A 476 0.26 -27.87 -4.73
C ASN A 476 1.22 -27.19 -5.71
N TRP A 477 0.97 -25.95 -6.12
CA TRP A 477 1.89 -25.26 -7.00
C TRP A 477 3.21 -24.97 -6.31
N THR A 478 4.28 -25.23 -7.03
CA THR A 478 5.61 -24.77 -6.68
C THR A 478 5.80 -23.31 -7.08
N LEU A 479 6.83 -22.64 -6.58
CA LEU A 479 7.20 -21.30 -7.06
C LEU A 479 7.49 -21.31 -8.57
N GLU A 480 8.07 -22.39 -9.10
CA GLU A 480 8.28 -22.56 -10.55
C GLU A 480 6.95 -22.65 -11.31
N ASP A 481 5.93 -23.35 -10.78
CA ASP A 481 4.60 -23.41 -11.39
C ASP A 481 3.97 -22.01 -11.44
N PHE A 482 4.07 -21.24 -10.34
CA PHE A 482 3.62 -19.86 -10.31
C PHE A 482 4.35 -18.98 -11.33
N ILE A 483 5.69 -19.05 -11.41
CA ILE A 483 6.45 -18.28 -12.39
C ILE A 483 6.07 -18.65 -13.81
N CYS A 484 5.88 -19.94 -14.11
CA CYS A 484 5.44 -20.39 -15.43
C CYS A 484 4.09 -19.77 -15.80
N ASP A 485 3.14 -19.74 -14.88
CA ASP A 485 1.82 -19.15 -15.09
C ASP A 485 1.89 -17.62 -15.21
N LEU A 486 2.68 -16.96 -14.35
CA LEU A 486 2.93 -15.52 -14.36
C LEU A 486 3.43 -15.01 -15.72
N ILE A 487 4.27 -15.78 -16.40
CA ILE A 487 4.81 -15.43 -17.72
C ILE A 487 4.12 -16.16 -18.88
N ALA A 488 2.98 -16.79 -18.62
CA ALA A 488 2.17 -17.51 -19.59
C ALA A 488 2.95 -18.58 -20.39
N VAL A 489 3.76 -19.40 -19.72
CA VAL A 489 4.56 -20.48 -20.31
C VAL A 489 4.16 -21.83 -19.74
N GLU A 490 3.94 -22.82 -20.59
CA GLU A 490 3.72 -24.19 -20.12
C GLU A 490 5.01 -24.75 -19.48
N LYS A 491 4.92 -25.37 -18.30
CA LYS A 491 6.07 -25.92 -17.55
C LYS A 491 6.98 -26.82 -18.40
N LYS A 492 6.43 -27.63 -19.30
CA LYS A 492 7.23 -28.51 -20.19
C LYS A 492 8.15 -27.74 -21.15
N ASN A 493 7.85 -26.47 -21.43
CA ASN A 493 8.61 -25.60 -22.32
C ASN A 493 9.48 -24.60 -21.55
N PHE A 494 9.43 -24.62 -20.20
CA PHE A 494 10.16 -23.72 -19.36
C PHE A 494 11.62 -24.18 -19.20
N PRO A 495 12.61 -23.33 -19.53
CA PRO A 495 14.02 -23.72 -19.42
C PRO A 495 14.46 -23.76 -17.96
N SER A 496 15.45 -24.58 -17.65
CA SER A 496 16.07 -24.52 -16.33
C SER A 496 16.73 -23.15 -16.12
N TYR A 497 16.57 -22.58 -14.93
CA TYR A 497 17.15 -21.28 -14.57
C TYR A 497 18.69 -21.27 -14.61
N GLN A 498 19.34 -22.43 -14.66
CA GLN A 498 20.79 -22.58 -14.78
C GLN A 498 21.28 -22.54 -16.23
N GLU A 499 20.39 -22.62 -17.20
CA GLU A 499 20.76 -22.62 -18.62
C GLU A 499 21.18 -21.22 -19.10
N PRO A 500 22.24 -21.09 -19.91
CA PRO A 500 22.71 -19.78 -20.39
C PRO A 500 21.68 -19.00 -21.20
N TYR A 501 20.72 -19.66 -21.81
CA TYR A 501 19.68 -19.02 -22.61
C TYR A 501 18.43 -18.67 -21.79
N PHE A 502 18.41 -18.94 -20.47
CA PHE A 502 17.28 -18.64 -19.60
C PHE A 502 16.89 -17.16 -19.64
N ILE A 503 17.85 -16.27 -19.34
CA ILE A 503 17.59 -14.82 -19.32
C ILE A 503 17.07 -14.30 -20.66
N PRO A 504 17.71 -14.58 -21.83
CA PRO A 504 17.16 -14.20 -23.13
C PRO A 504 15.75 -14.71 -23.38
N TYR A 505 15.45 -15.96 -23.00
CA TYR A 505 14.12 -16.55 -23.16
C TYR A 505 13.07 -15.81 -22.32
N ILE A 506 13.38 -15.49 -21.06
CA ILE A 506 12.47 -14.75 -20.18
C ILE A 506 12.26 -13.33 -20.69
N ILE A 507 13.31 -12.64 -21.17
CA ILE A 507 13.18 -11.29 -21.76
C ILE A 507 12.15 -11.29 -22.87
N ASP A 508 12.20 -12.26 -23.81
CA ASP A 508 11.26 -12.31 -24.93
C ASP A 508 9.81 -12.53 -24.44
N LYS A 509 9.61 -13.34 -23.41
CA LYS A 509 8.28 -13.55 -22.80
C LYS A 509 7.75 -12.32 -22.10
N LEU A 510 8.58 -11.67 -21.29
CA LEU A 510 8.24 -10.43 -20.59
C LEU A 510 7.93 -9.30 -21.57
N SER A 511 8.74 -9.17 -22.63
CA SER A 511 8.51 -8.18 -23.69
C SER A 511 7.13 -8.36 -24.30
N PHE A 512 6.77 -9.59 -24.65
CA PHE A 512 5.44 -9.88 -25.18
C PHE A 512 4.32 -9.51 -24.20
N ILE A 513 4.46 -9.83 -22.89
CA ILE A 513 3.44 -9.54 -21.88
C ILE A 513 3.25 -8.03 -21.74
N TYR A 514 4.33 -7.25 -21.61
CA TYR A 514 4.24 -5.81 -21.41
C TYR A 514 3.70 -5.09 -22.65
N GLU A 515 4.12 -5.47 -23.85
CA GLU A 515 3.61 -4.90 -25.11
C GLU A 515 2.12 -5.18 -25.35
N HIS A 516 1.64 -6.36 -24.91
CA HIS A 516 0.25 -6.78 -25.09
C HIS A 516 -0.63 -6.55 -23.85
N SER A 517 -0.06 -5.98 -22.78
CA SER A 517 -0.84 -5.54 -21.61
C SER A 517 -1.80 -4.41 -21.97
N ASP A 518 -2.76 -4.14 -21.09
CA ASP A 518 -3.68 -3.02 -21.26
C ASP A 518 -2.96 -1.66 -21.39
N LEU A 519 -1.77 -1.53 -20.79
CA LEU A 519 -0.95 -0.31 -20.91
C LEU A 519 -0.21 -0.20 -22.25
N GLN A 520 0.01 -1.32 -22.98
CA GLN A 520 0.76 -1.37 -24.25
C GLN A 520 2.15 -0.70 -24.11
N ILE A 521 2.98 -1.24 -23.23
CA ILE A 521 4.30 -0.67 -22.91
C ILE A 521 5.26 -0.90 -24.07
N GLU A 522 5.76 0.17 -24.65
CA GLU A 522 6.76 0.11 -25.72
C GLU A 522 8.13 -0.23 -25.13
N ILE A 523 8.86 -1.18 -25.77
CA ILE A 523 10.18 -1.59 -25.31
C ILE A 523 11.22 -0.99 -26.23
N GLU A 524 12.00 -0.05 -25.71
CA GLU A 524 13.06 0.61 -26.43
C GLU A 524 14.30 -0.29 -26.51
N GLU A 525 14.73 -0.59 -27.73
CA GLU A 525 15.97 -1.30 -27.98
C GLU A 525 17.18 -0.35 -27.95
N ASN A 526 18.31 -0.89 -27.55
CA ASN A 526 19.56 -0.18 -27.36
C ASN A 526 20.00 0.65 -28.58
N SER A 527 19.95 1.97 -28.48
CA SER A 527 20.68 2.87 -29.33
C SER A 527 22.11 3.12 -28.79
N SER A 528 23.06 3.30 -29.69
CA SER A 528 24.42 3.74 -29.28
C SER A 528 24.39 5.24 -28.98
N PHE A 529 24.46 5.60 -27.72
CA PHE A 529 24.43 7.00 -27.28
C PHE A 529 25.81 7.64 -27.36
N SER A 530 25.92 8.78 -28.05
CA SER A 530 27.19 9.50 -28.25
C SER A 530 27.83 10.01 -26.96
N ASN A 531 27.05 10.29 -25.92
CA ASN A 531 27.53 10.88 -24.66
C ASN A 531 27.45 9.92 -23.44
N PHE A 532 27.39 8.63 -23.71
CA PHE A 532 27.24 7.61 -22.66
C PHE A 532 28.32 7.69 -21.59
N GLN A 533 29.60 7.72 -21.99
CA GLN A 533 30.74 7.74 -21.04
C GLN A 533 30.78 9.00 -20.19
N GLN A 534 30.37 10.13 -20.76
CA GLN A 534 30.38 11.41 -20.06
C GLN A 534 29.27 11.42 -18.97
N ILE A 535 28.07 10.98 -19.30
CA ILE A 535 26.94 10.91 -18.36
C ILE A 535 27.20 9.84 -17.30
N LYS A 536 27.79 8.68 -17.68
CA LYS A 536 28.23 7.64 -16.73
C LYS A 536 29.19 8.21 -15.68
N ARG A 537 30.19 8.97 -16.13
CA ARG A 537 31.14 9.62 -15.21
C ARG A 537 30.46 10.57 -14.22
N GLU A 538 29.52 11.41 -14.69
CA GLU A 538 28.76 12.29 -13.81
C GLU A 538 27.92 11.49 -12.78
N TYR A 539 27.34 10.37 -13.21
CA TYR A 539 26.61 9.47 -12.35
C TYR A 539 27.49 8.83 -11.26
N GLU A 540 28.67 8.33 -11.62
CA GLU A 540 29.66 7.77 -10.69
C GLU A 540 30.12 8.81 -9.66
N ILE A 541 30.41 10.05 -10.08
CA ILE A 541 30.78 11.12 -9.14
C ILE A 541 29.60 11.45 -8.20
N MET A 542 28.38 11.43 -8.68
CA MET A 542 27.18 11.63 -7.83
C MET A 542 27.08 10.51 -6.78
N LEU A 543 27.25 9.24 -7.15
CA LEU A 543 27.21 8.11 -6.22
C LEU A 543 28.27 8.24 -5.13
N LEU A 544 29.50 8.61 -5.50
CA LEU A 544 30.58 8.86 -4.53
C LEU A 544 30.22 9.99 -3.54
N SER A 545 29.62 11.08 -4.04
CA SER A 545 29.22 12.23 -3.20
C SER A 545 28.07 11.90 -2.25
N THR A 546 27.19 10.99 -2.64
CA THR A 546 26.01 10.56 -1.85
C THR A 546 26.29 9.28 -1.02
N LYS A 547 27.50 8.73 -1.10
CA LYS A 547 27.91 7.48 -0.43
C LYS A 547 27.03 6.28 -0.75
N ARG A 548 26.54 6.20 -1.99
CA ARG A 548 25.74 5.07 -2.48
C ARG A 548 26.62 4.10 -3.24
N ASN A 549 26.39 2.80 -3.02
CA ASN A 549 27.06 1.73 -3.75
C ASN A 549 26.09 1.15 -4.79
N ARG A 550 26.55 1.05 -6.04
CA ARG A 550 25.85 0.39 -7.13
C ARG A 550 26.80 -0.47 -7.95
N THR A 551 26.26 -1.55 -8.53
CA THR A 551 27.00 -2.35 -9.50
C THR A 551 27.23 -1.55 -10.78
N ASN A 552 28.30 -1.83 -11.50
CA ASN A 552 28.61 -1.16 -12.75
C ASN A 552 27.49 -1.36 -13.79
N LEU A 553 26.87 -2.55 -13.82
CA LEU A 553 25.75 -2.86 -14.70
C LEU A 553 24.52 -1.98 -14.41
N ALA A 554 24.14 -1.83 -13.13
CA ALA A 554 23.04 -0.95 -12.75
C ALA A 554 23.31 0.52 -13.10
N ILE A 555 24.55 1.00 -12.94
CA ILE A 555 24.97 2.34 -13.37
C ILE A 555 24.76 2.50 -14.88
N GLU A 556 25.19 1.52 -15.67
CA GLU A 556 25.07 1.55 -17.13
C GLU A 556 23.60 1.58 -17.59
N ASN A 557 22.75 0.78 -16.94
CA ASN A 557 21.32 0.74 -17.22
C ASN A 557 20.62 2.06 -16.91
N ASP A 558 20.92 2.65 -15.74
CA ASP A 558 20.39 3.96 -15.36
C ASP A 558 20.86 5.09 -16.29
N VAL A 559 22.13 5.06 -16.71
CA VAL A 559 22.66 6.03 -17.69
C VAL A 559 21.96 5.90 -19.03
N LYS A 560 21.69 4.68 -19.50
CA LYS A 560 20.93 4.48 -20.72
C LYS A 560 19.50 5.00 -20.59
N ALA A 561 18.84 4.79 -19.44
CA ALA A 561 17.52 5.34 -19.18
C ALA A 561 17.52 6.90 -19.21
N ILE A 562 18.52 7.54 -18.63
CA ILE A 562 18.68 9.01 -18.68
C ILE A 562 18.84 9.50 -20.13
N LEU A 563 19.58 8.76 -20.94
CA LEU A 563 19.82 9.10 -22.35
C LEU A 563 18.57 8.90 -23.20
N LEU A 564 17.81 7.83 -22.95
CA LEU A 564 16.49 7.62 -23.57
C LEU A 564 15.52 8.76 -23.25
N LEU A 565 15.43 9.16 -21.99
CA LEU A 565 14.63 10.33 -21.57
C LEU A 565 15.05 11.61 -22.27
N HIS A 566 16.35 11.81 -22.48
CA HIS A 566 16.87 12.96 -23.19
C HIS A 566 16.50 12.93 -24.68
N GLU A 567 16.65 11.78 -25.35
CA GLU A 567 16.26 11.62 -26.77
C GLU A 567 14.77 11.83 -26.97
N ASP A 568 13.93 11.25 -26.10
CA ASP A 568 12.49 11.44 -26.12
C ASP A 568 12.10 12.93 -26.01
N TYR A 569 12.75 13.69 -25.11
CA TYR A 569 12.58 15.13 -25.02
C TYR A 569 12.98 15.86 -26.31
N GLN A 570 14.08 15.46 -26.95
CA GLN A 570 14.57 16.09 -28.18
C GLN A 570 13.65 15.83 -29.38
N ILE A 571 13.13 14.61 -29.47
CA ILE A 571 12.27 14.20 -30.61
C ILE A 571 10.87 14.77 -30.46
N ASN A 572 10.26 14.65 -29.30
CA ASN A 572 8.85 14.95 -29.08
C ASN A 572 8.61 16.35 -28.51
N ASN A 573 9.64 17.03 -28.02
CA ASN A 573 9.55 18.31 -27.29
C ASN A 573 8.55 18.27 -26.12
N TRP A 574 8.38 17.07 -25.51
CA TRP A 574 7.59 16.84 -24.32
C TRP A 574 8.54 16.62 -23.15
N THR A 575 8.10 16.98 -21.94
CA THR A 575 8.87 16.67 -20.76
C THR A 575 8.59 15.21 -20.34
N PRO A 576 9.53 14.29 -20.52
CA PRO A 576 9.33 12.91 -20.16
C PRO A 576 9.46 12.70 -18.64
N PHE A 577 8.89 11.60 -18.16
CA PHE A 577 8.90 11.22 -16.77
C PHE A 577 9.51 9.85 -16.62
N ILE A 578 10.32 9.64 -15.57
CA ILE A 578 10.66 8.31 -15.10
C ILE A 578 9.90 8.02 -13.82
N VAL A 579 9.27 6.84 -13.75
CA VAL A 579 8.60 6.37 -12.54
C VAL A 579 9.52 5.40 -11.83
N SER A 580 9.99 5.81 -10.67
CA SER A 580 10.95 5.05 -9.87
C SER A 580 10.89 5.48 -8.41
N TRP A 581 11.15 4.55 -7.49
CA TRP A 581 11.41 4.90 -6.08
C TRP A 581 12.86 5.30 -5.83
N ASP A 582 13.73 5.21 -6.84
CA ASP A 582 15.15 5.46 -6.66
C ASP A 582 15.49 6.96 -6.68
N PHE A 583 15.95 7.46 -5.55
CA PHE A 583 16.41 8.84 -5.41
C PHE A 583 17.69 9.16 -6.19
N ALA A 584 18.43 8.14 -6.68
CA ALA A 584 19.61 8.39 -7.50
C ALA A 584 19.27 9.18 -8.76
N PHE A 585 18.06 8.98 -9.34
CA PHE A 585 17.59 9.76 -10.49
C PHE A 585 17.44 11.25 -10.20
N LEU A 586 17.08 11.61 -8.98
CA LEU A 586 16.97 13.01 -8.59
C LEU A 586 18.31 13.64 -8.34
N ASP A 587 19.17 12.92 -7.65
CA ASP A 587 20.51 13.40 -7.33
C ASP A 587 21.32 13.61 -8.61
N ILE A 588 21.25 12.67 -9.57
CA ILE A 588 21.92 12.82 -10.87
C ILE A 588 21.30 13.94 -11.70
N ARG A 589 19.97 14.05 -11.73
CA ARG A 589 19.29 15.14 -12.43
C ARG A 589 19.73 16.51 -11.90
N LYS A 590 19.80 16.68 -10.57
CA LYS A 590 20.29 17.89 -9.94
C LYS A 590 21.73 18.20 -10.38
N ARG A 591 22.60 17.21 -10.32
CA ARG A 591 23.99 17.36 -10.73
C ARG A 591 24.13 17.75 -12.20
N LEU A 592 23.39 17.09 -13.12
CA LEU A 592 23.39 17.42 -14.53
C LEU A 592 22.92 18.85 -14.79
N LYS A 593 21.90 19.32 -14.04
CA LYS A 593 21.37 20.67 -14.16
C LYS A 593 22.35 21.75 -13.70
N GLU A 594 23.11 21.47 -12.64
CA GLU A 594 24.15 22.38 -12.13
C GLU A 594 25.37 22.45 -13.07
N ASN A 595 25.63 21.40 -13.86
CA ASN A 595 26.73 21.38 -14.83
C ASN A 595 26.28 21.99 -16.17
N SER A 596 26.81 23.15 -16.52
CA SER A 596 26.44 23.90 -17.75
C SER A 596 26.60 23.08 -19.05
N ASN A 597 27.55 22.10 -19.07
CA ASN A 597 27.82 21.25 -20.23
C ASN A 597 26.77 20.15 -20.41
N TYR A 598 26.10 19.74 -19.33
CA TYR A 598 25.17 18.61 -19.34
C TYR A 598 23.74 18.98 -18.94
N LYS A 599 23.43 20.28 -18.80
CA LYS A 599 22.12 20.78 -18.38
C LYS A 599 20.98 20.26 -19.29
N ASN A 600 21.22 20.07 -20.57
CA ASN A 600 20.22 19.56 -21.50
C ASN A 600 19.78 18.12 -21.19
N TYR A 601 20.64 17.33 -20.53
CA TYR A 601 20.33 15.95 -20.10
C TYR A 601 19.48 15.88 -18.82
N SER A 602 19.04 17.01 -18.27
CA SER A 602 18.18 17.10 -17.10
C SER A 602 16.72 17.49 -17.43
N CYS A 603 16.32 17.45 -18.70
CA CYS A 603 15.00 17.87 -19.17
C CYS A 603 13.93 16.77 -18.99
N TRP A 604 13.92 16.07 -17.86
CA TRP A 604 12.96 15.04 -17.47
C TRP A 604 12.69 15.13 -15.97
N TYR A 605 11.68 14.42 -15.47
CA TYR A 605 11.35 14.37 -14.04
C TYR A 605 11.25 12.93 -13.56
N ALA A 606 11.66 12.68 -12.30
CA ALA A 606 11.49 11.42 -11.62
C ALA A 606 10.36 11.53 -10.58
N PHE A 607 9.46 10.54 -10.56
CA PHE A 607 8.37 10.44 -9.61
C PHE A 607 8.25 9.00 -9.10
N SER A 608 7.87 8.85 -7.83
CA SER A 608 7.38 7.55 -7.35
C SER A 608 6.04 7.20 -8.04
N PRO A 609 5.62 5.93 -8.04
CA PRO A 609 4.36 5.51 -8.65
C PRO A 609 3.16 6.35 -8.19
N LEU A 610 3.01 6.58 -6.90
CA LEU A 610 1.87 7.34 -6.39
C LEU A 610 1.99 8.84 -6.59
N LYS A 611 3.20 9.40 -6.62
CA LYS A 611 3.40 10.79 -7.05
C LYS A 611 3.05 10.98 -8.52
N MET A 612 3.31 9.98 -9.36
CA MET A 612 2.84 9.99 -10.74
C MET A 612 1.31 9.92 -10.82
N VAL A 613 0.68 9.08 -9.98
CA VAL A 613 -0.79 9.04 -9.83
C VAL A 613 -1.34 10.40 -9.41
N ASP A 614 -0.78 11.02 -8.39
CA ASP A 614 -1.20 12.34 -7.93
C ASP A 614 -1.09 13.37 -9.06
N ARG A 615 0.02 13.36 -9.78
CA ARG A 615 0.25 14.25 -10.91
C ARG A 615 -0.78 14.04 -12.02
N LEU A 616 -0.98 12.79 -12.47
CA LEU A 616 -1.97 12.46 -13.50
C LEU A 616 -3.38 12.80 -13.04
N SER A 617 -3.70 12.54 -11.79
CA SER A 617 -4.99 12.81 -11.19
C SER A 617 -5.27 14.31 -11.09
N ILE A 618 -4.32 15.09 -10.59
CA ILE A 618 -4.44 16.57 -10.53
C ILE A 618 -4.62 17.17 -11.92
N MET A 619 -3.89 16.67 -12.92
CA MET A 619 -4.04 17.09 -14.31
C MET A 619 -5.44 16.82 -14.87
N ASN A 620 -6.20 15.91 -14.28
CA ASN A 620 -7.56 15.58 -14.64
C ASN A 620 -8.60 16.01 -13.58
N TYR A 621 -8.18 16.87 -12.63
CA TYR A 621 -9.04 17.33 -11.52
C TYR A 621 -9.68 16.19 -10.73
N SER A 622 -9.00 15.07 -10.61
CA SER A 622 -9.35 13.97 -9.73
C SER A 622 -8.29 13.81 -8.65
N ILE A 623 -8.59 13.15 -7.56
CA ILE A 623 -7.62 12.84 -6.51
C ILE A 623 -7.86 11.42 -6.04
N ASN A 624 -6.76 10.69 -5.82
CA ASN A 624 -6.81 9.39 -5.16
C ASN A 624 -6.56 9.60 -3.65
N PRO A 625 -7.57 9.35 -2.79
CA PRO A 625 -7.45 9.62 -1.36
C PRO A 625 -6.41 8.78 -0.62
N SER A 626 -5.99 7.65 -1.18
CA SER A 626 -5.06 6.70 -0.53
C SER A 626 -3.59 6.90 -0.89
N SER A 627 -3.26 7.85 -1.79
CA SER A 627 -1.94 7.89 -2.42
C SER A 627 -0.79 8.32 -1.48
N ILE A 628 -1.00 9.30 -0.60
CA ILE A 628 0.11 9.91 0.15
C ILE A 628 0.74 8.97 1.16
N SER A 629 -0.07 8.36 2.02
CA SER A 629 0.44 7.47 3.06
C SER A 629 1.14 6.26 2.48
N LEU A 630 0.55 5.65 1.46
CA LEU A 630 1.13 4.51 0.75
C LEU A 630 2.44 4.88 0.06
N ASP A 631 2.53 6.09 -0.52
CA ASP A 631 3.76 6.56 -1.17
C ASP A 631 4.90 6.79 -0.17
N LEU A 632 4.59 7.41 0.97
CA LEU A 632 5.56 7.61 2.04
C LEU A 632 6.04 6.29 2.64
N ILE A 633 5.15 5.32 2.83
CA ILE A 633 5.48 3.98 3.30
C ILE A 633 6.34 3.26 2.26
N ALA A 634 5.91 3.22 1.00
CA ALA A 634 6.67 2.58 -0.07
C ALA A 634 8.04 3.25 -0.30
N LEU A 635 8.14 4.57 -0.12
CA LEU A 635 9.42 5.29 -0.13
C LEU A 635 10.30 4.92 1.04
N ALA A 636 9.75 4.81 2.26
CA ALA A 636 10.50 4.37 3.43
C ALA A 636 11.01 2.95 3.22
N GLU A 637 10.14 2.01 2.86
CA GLU A 637 10.49 0.61 2.59
C GLU A 637 11.58 0.46 1.52
N ASN A 638 11.48 1.19 0.40
CA ASN A 638 12.45 1.08 -0.68
C ASN A 638 13.76 1.82 -0.40
N ASN A 639 13.76 2.96 0.31
CA ASN A 639 14.99 3.71 0.60
C ASN A 639 15.84 3.10 1.70
N PHE A 640 15.23 2.50 2.72
CA PHE A 640 15.98 1.72 3.70
C PHE A 640 16.71 0.54 3.06
N ASN A 641 16.09 -0.07 2.04
CA ASN A 641 16.70 -1.19 1.32
C ASN A 641 17.94 -0.82 0.50
N TYR A 642 18.16 0.47 0.15
CA TYR A 642 19.33 0.90 -0.65
C TYR A 642 20.48 1.50 0.17
N THR A 643 20.24 2.03 1.36
CA THR A 643 21.26 2.68 2.19
C THR A 643 21.88 1.77 3.22
N THR A 644 21.17 0.74 3.66
CA THR A 644 21.68 -0.34 4.50
C THR A 644 21.50 -1.66 3.73
N ARG A 645 22.44 -2.59 3.82
CA ARG A 645 22.30 -3.96 3.35
C ARG A 645 21.27 -4.68 4.22
N THR A 646 19.99 -4.27 4.17
CA THR A 646 18.92 -5.02 4.85
C THR A 646 18.68 -6.30 4.07
N ALA A 647 19.26 -7.39 4.45
CA ALA A 647 18.99 -8.70 3.90
C ALA A 647 18.04 -9.43 4.84
N SER A 648 17.05 -10.15 4.32
CA SER A 648 16.29 -11.09 5.14
C SER A 648 17.21 -12.28 5.51
N PHE A 649 16.93 -12.93 6.63
CA PHE A 649 17.64 -14.17 6.99
C PHE A 649 17.60 -15.17 5.84
N PHE A 650 16.46 -15.29 5.17
CA PHE A 650 16.28 -16.17 4.03
C PHE A 650 17.22 -15.84 2.87
N ASP A 651 17.29 -14.56 2.47
CA ASP A 651 18.14 -14.11 1.37
C ASP A 651 19.64 -14.34 1.68
N VAL A 652 20.07 -14.09 2.93
CA VAL A 652 21.45 -14.32 3.34
C VAL A 652 21.78 -15.81 3.32
N ILE A 653 20.95 -16.65 3.92
CA ILE A 653 21.17 -18.10 3.89
C ILE A 653 21.17 -18.63 2.46
N SER A 654 20.23 -18.19 1.62
CA SER A 654 20.20 -18.62 0.21
C SER A 654 21.47 -18.24 -0.54
N SER A 655 22.04 -17.06 -0.26
CA SER A 655 23.25 -16.58 -0.90
C SER A 655 24.52 -17.34 -0.46
N PHE A 656 24.57 -17.87 0.76
CA PHE A 656 25.70 -18.73 1.20
C PHE A 656 25.81 -20.01 0.37
N PHE A 657 24.67 -20.63 0.07
CA PHE A 657 24.67 -21.92 -0.63
C PHE A 657 24.73 -21.77 -2.16
N ASN A 658 24.55 -20.54 -2.70
CA ASN A 658 24.51 -20.28 -4.14
C ASN A 658 23.73 -21.37 -4.90
N ASP A 659 24.24 -21.91 -6.00
CA ASP A 659 23.56 -22.94 -6.81
C ASP A 659 23.85 -24.38 -6.33
N LYS A 660 24.46 -24.57 -5.15
CA LYS A 660 24.76 -25.91 -4.62
C LYS A 660 23.55 -26.52 -3.93
N GLU A 661 23.40 -27.82 -4.13
CA GLU A 661 22.39 -28.61 -3.41
C GLU A 661 22.72 -28.59 -1.91
N VAL A 662 21.73 -28.26 -1.09
CA VAL A 662 21.89 -28.23 0.38
C VAL A 662 21.93 -29.66 0.89
N LYS A 663 23.08 -30.13 1.36
CA LYS A 663 23.25 -31.52 1.84
C LYS A 663 22.91 -31.67 3.31
N ASN A 664 23.16 -30.66 4.13
CA ASN A 664 22.89 -30.68 5.57
C ASN A 664 21.78 -29.69 5.94
N HIS A 665 20.56 -30.19 6.01
CA HIS A 665 19.40 -29.40 6.43
C HIS A 665 19.38 -29.08 7.92
N THR A 666 20.14 -29.79 8.75
CA THR A 666 20.10 -29.65 10.21
C THR A 666 20.71 -28.34 10.68
N VAL A 667 21.83 -27.94 10.09
CA VAL A 667 22.48 -26.66 10.44
C VAL A 667 21.59 -25.48 10.07
N ILE A 668 21.00 -25.51 8.87
CA ILE A 668 20.09 -24.45 8.42
C ILE A 668 18.88 -24.33 9.35
N LYS A 669 18.30 -25.46 9.77
CA LYS A 669 17.21 -25.48 10.74
C LYS A 669 17.62 -24.84 12.07
N LYS A 670 18.81 -25.19 12.60
CA LYS A 670 19.34 -24.62 13.85
C LYS A 670 19.60 -23.12 13.73
N LEU A 671 20.12 -22.66 12.57
CA LEU A 671 20.30 -21.23 12.29
C LEU A 671 18.98 -20.48 12.18
N ALA A 672 17.97 -21.08 11.54
CA ALA A 672 16.63 -20.50 11.47
C ALA A 672 15.97 -20.40 12.86
N GLN A 673 16.14 -21.43 13.72
CA GLN A 673 15.69 -21.38 15.11
C GLN A 673 16.39 -20.26 15.89
N LEU A 674 17.70 -20.14 15.74
CA LEU A 674 18.47 -19.09 16.41
C LEU A 674 18.04 -17.69 15.96
N ASN A 675 17.72 -17.51 14.67
CA ASN A 675 17.17 -16.25 14.18
C ASN A 675 15.80 -15.92 14.80
N GLN A 676 14.93 -16.93 14.96
CA GLN A 676 13.63 -16.74 15.62
C GLN A 676 13.77 -16.45 17.12
N ASP A 677 14.70 -17.13 17.81
CA ASP A 677 14.97 -16.92 19.23
C ASP A 677 15.52 -15.52 19.53
N LEU A 678 16.20 -14.91 18.56
CA LEU A 678 16.78 -13.57 18.63
C LEU A 678 15.86 -12.48 18.09
N ALA A 679 14.77 -12.86 17.39
CA ALA A 679 13.80 -11.89 16.94
C ALA A 679 13.11 -11.24 18.16
N PRO A 680 12.96 -9.91 18.21
CA PRO A 680 12.21 -9.27 19.28
C PRO A 680 10.79 -9.82 19.31
N VAL A 681 10.30 -10.16 20.50
CA VAL A 681 8.91 -10.62 20.70
C VAL A 681 7.99 -9.41 20.47
N THR A 682 7.61 -9.18 19.23
CA THR A 682 6.59 -8.20 18.90
C THR A 682 5.23 -8.88 18.98
N THR A 683 4.39 -8.41 19.90
CA THR A 683 3.04 -8.92 20.15
C THR A 683 2.04 -8.56 19.04
N ASP A 684 2.45 -7.78 18.03
CA ASP A 684 1.59 -7.37 16.92
C ASP A 684 2.20 -7.80 15.57
N GLN A 685 1.48 -8.68 14.89
CA GLN A 685 1.82 -9.23 13.56
C GLN A 685 1.75 -8.19 12.41
N GLU A 686 1.58 -6.89 12.69
CA GLU A 686 1.36 -5.84 11.67
C GLU A 686 2.54 -4.88 11.47
N THR A 687 3.61 -4.96 12.27
CA THR A 687 4.82 -4.14 12.07
C THR A 687 5.98 -5.00 11.59
N ASN A 688 5.95 -5.39 10.32
CA ASN A 688 7.03 -6.13 9.67
C ASN A 688 8.11 -5.18 9.11
N PHE A 689 8.65 -4.30 9.93
CA PHE A 689 9.98 -3.73 9.64
C PHE A 689 10.99 -4.57 10.41
N GLU A 690 11.53 -5.58 9.73
CA GLU A 690 12.70 -6.27 10.21
C GLU A 690 13.86 -5.25 10.22
N GLU A 691 14.13 -4.64 11.38
CA GLU A 691 15.48 -4.19 11.67
C GLU A 691 16.39 -5.38 11.35
N GLU A 692 17.52 -5.15 10.66
CA GLU A 692 18.51 -6.21 10.46
C GLU A 692 18.75 -6.87 11.80
N SER A 693 18.24 -8.10 11.96
CA SER A 693 18.49 -8.82 13.21
C SER A 693 19.99 -8.83 13.41
N PRO A 694 20.50 -8.65 14.62
CA PRO A 694 21.95 -8.74 14.89
C PRO A 694 22.56 -10.00 14.30
N PHE A 695 21.76 -11.04 14.15
CA PHE A 695 22.13 -12.29 13.53
C PHE A 695 22.31 -12.18 12.02
N VAL A 696 21.39 -11.54 11.30
CA VAL A 696 21.51 -11.31 9.86
C VAL A 696 22.73 -10.44 9.57
N LYS A 697 22.94 -9.38 10.36
CA LYS A 697 24.10 -8.51 10.24
C LYS A 697 25.42 -9.26 10.42
N MET A 698 25.48 -10.13 11.43
CA MET A 698 26.64 -11.00 11.65
C MET A 698 26.88 -11.91 10.45
N LEU A 699 25.83 -12.54 9.89
CA LEU A 699 25.95 -13.41 8.72
C LEU A 699 26.45 -12.65 7.49
N LEU A 700 25.97 -11.43 7.26
CA LEU A 700 26.46 -10.56 6.19
C LEU A 700 27.93 -10.20 6.36
N ASP A 701 28.35 -9.87 7.58
CA ASP A 701 29.77 -9.60 7.90
C ASP A 701 30.64 -10.83 7.62
N ILE A 702 30.18 -12.02 7.98
CA ILE A 702 30.83 -13.29 7.69
C ILE A 702 30.92 -13.52 6.18
N GLN A 703 29.82 -13.34 5.46
CA GLN A 703 29.78 -13.50 4.01
C GLN A 703 30.77 -12.56 3.32
N ASP A 704 30.76 -11.27 3.69
CA ASP A 704 31.64 -10.27 3.07
C ASP A 704 33.14 -10.59 3.36
N TYR A 705 33.44 -11.04 4.59
CA TYR A 705 34.78 -11.40 4.97
C TYR A 705 35.33 -12.59 4.15
N TYR A 706 34.57 -13.68 4.05
CA TYR A 706 35.03 -14.88 3.32
C TYR A 706 34.88 -14.76 1.79
N SER A 707 34.04 -13.86 1.29
CA SER A 707 33.96 -13.60 -0.15
C SER A 707 35.06 -12.70 -0.69
N ASN A 708 35.49 -11.69 0.08
CA ASN A 708 36.32 -10.60 -0.45
C ASN A 708 37.61 -10.37 0.30
N ASN A 709 37.69 -10.68 1.60
CA ASN A 709 38.73 -10.16 2.49
C ASN A 709 39.56 -11.23 3.21
N HIS A 710 39.14 -12.50 3.14
CA HIS A 710 39.88 -13.55 3.87
C HIS A 710 41.14 -14.00 3.13
N PRO A 711 42.32 -14.04 3.78
CA PRO A 711 43.61 -14.34 3.11
C PRO A 711 43.77 -15.79 2.68
N LYS A 712 43.08 -16.75 3.30
CA LYS A 712 43.31 -18.19 3.13
C LYS A 712 42.06 -18.98 2.73
N TYR A 713 40.87 -18.61 3.23
CA TYR A 713 39.66 -19.37 3.05
C TYR A 713 38.62 -18.59 2.21
N SER A 714 37.84 -19.32 1.41
CA SER A 714 36.75 -18.78 0.61
C SER A 714 35.40 -19.07 1.26
N ILE A 715 34.33 -18.46 0.73
CA ILE A 715 32.97 -18.76 1.13
C ILE A 715 32.64 -20.24 0.89
N ASP A 716 33.20 -20.87 -0.14
CA ASP A 716 33.00 -22.30 -0.43
C ASP A 716 33.52 -23.18 0.71
N ASN A 717 34.67 -22.83 1.32
CA ASN A 717 35.20 -23.53 2.47
C ASN A 717 34.28 -23.41 3.69
N LEU A 718 33.68 -22.24 3.87
CA LEU A 718 32.72 -21.99 4.93
C LEU A 718 31.42 -22.81 4.70
N VAL A 719 30.91 -22.89 3.48
CA VAL A 719 29.73 -23.69 3.13
C VAL A 719 29.99 -25.17 3.38
N VAL A 720 31.12 -25.70 2.98
CA VAL A 720 31.54 -27.10 3.28
C VAL A 720 31.57 -27.34 4.79
N THR A 721 32.03 -26.37 5.57
CA THR A 721 32.01 -26.45 7.02
C THR A 721 30.61 -26.45 7.60
N PHE A 722 29.71 -25.62 7.09
CA PHE A 722 28.28 -25.61 7.47
C PHE A 722 27.57 -26.92 7.11
N GLU A 723 27.98 -27.57 6.04
CA GLU A 723 27.42 -28.87 5.63
C GLU A 723 27.96 -30.06 6.43
N ASN A 724 28.96 -29.86 7.29
CA ASN A 724 29.55 -30.93 8.08
C ASN A 724 28.82 -31.15 9.41
N ASN A 725 28.09 -32.27 9.51
CA ASN A 725 27.30 -32.64 10.69
C ASN A 725 28.10 -32.73 12.00
N ALA A 726 29.42 -32.93 11.92
CA ALA A 726 30.29 -33.05 13.10
C ALA A 726 30.55 -31.70 13.80
N VAL A 727 30.37 -30.57 13.10
CA VAL A 727 30.69 -29.22 13.62
C VAL A 727 29.49 -28.29 13.75
N GLU A 728 28.31 -28.74 13.36
CA GLU A 728 27.08 -27.90 13.36
C GLU A 728 26.74 -27.29 14.73
N ASP A 729 26.85 -28.07 15.81
CA ASP A 729 26.60 -27.58 17.17
C ASP A 729 27.65 -26.55 17.60
N ASN A 730 28.88 -26.71 17.14
CA ASN A 730 29.96 -25.78 17.44
C ASN A 730 29.74 -24.43 16.75
N ILE A 731 29.25 -24.44 15.50
CA ILE A 731 28.89 -23.21 14.75
C ILE A 731 27.80 -22.44 15.48
N VAL A 732 26.72 -23.13 15.83
CA VAL A 732 25.59 -22.53 16.56
C VAL A 732 26.05 -21.98 17.92
N GLN A 733 26.91 -22.70 18.61
CA GLN A 733 27.45 -22.25 19.91
C GLN A 733 28.34 -21.00 19.77
N ILE A 734 29.18 -20.91 18.75
CA ILE A 734 30.02 -19.71 18.45
C ILE A 734 29.09 -18.51 18.19
N PHE A 735 28.03 -18.69 17.42
CA PHE A 735 27.08 -17.61 17.13
C PHE A 735 26.30 -17.16 18.37
N LYS A 736 25.90 -18.09 19.25
CA LYS A 736 25.29 -17.76 20.55
C LYS A 736 26.25 -17.00 21.45
N GLN A 737 27.51 -17.40 21.53
CA GLN A 737 28.55 -16.72 22.32
C GLN A 737 28.80 -15.28 21.83
N TYR A 738 28.71 -15.06 20.51
CA TYR A 738 28.89 -13.72 19.94
C TYR A 738 27.66 -12.85 20.15
N LEU A 739 26.45 -13.38 19.88
CA LEU A 739 25.21 -12.59 19.81
C LEU A 739 24.50 -12.44 21.16
N ILE A 740 24.48 -13.51 21.97
CA ILE A 740 23.69 -13.56 23.22
C ILE A 740 24.59 -13.33 24.43
N GLU A 741 25.68 -14.08 24.53
CA GLU A 741 26.55 -14.06 25.69
C GLU A 741 27.52 -12.88 25.64
N SER A 742 27.70 -12.26 24.47
CA SER A 742 28.69 -11.16 24.23
C SER A 742 30.12 -11.51 24.75
N SER A 743 30.43 -12.79 24.76
CA SER A 743 31.67 -13.33 25.25
C SER A 743 32.81 -13.33 24.20
N LEU A 744 32.43 -13.11 22.92
CA LEU A 744 33.36 -13.00 21.78
C LEU A 744 33.27 -11.64 21.13
N ASN A 745 34.41 -11.08 20.74
CA ASN A 745 34.47 -9.94 19.82
C ASN A 745 34.51 -10.41 18.35
N LYS A 746 34.45 -9.47 17.40
CA LYS A 746 34.38 -9.79 15.96
C LYS A 746 35.64 -10.55 15.47
N GLU A 747 36.81 -10.23 15.96
CA GLU A 747 38.05 -10.94 15.61
C GLU A 747 38.05 -12.38 16.13
N GLN A 748 37.63 -12.59 17.37
CA GLN A 748 37.49 -13.92 17.96
C GLN A 748 36.42 -14.77 17.25
N LEU A 749 35.34 -14.15 16.80
CA LEU A 749 34.31 -14.83 15.97
C LEU A 749 34.97 -15.42 14.71
N PHE A 750 35.70 -14.63 13.95
CA PHE A 750 36.37 -15.10 12.74
C PHE A 750 37.43 -16.15 13.02
N MET A 751 38.28 -15.97 14.06
CA MET A 751 39.27 -16.97 14.47
C MET A 751 38.64 -18.33 14.84
N ASN A 752 37.50 -18.31 15.51
CA ASN A 752 36.81 -19.54 15.88
C ASN A 752 36.18 -20.24 14.65
N ILE A 753 35.70 -19.49 13.70
CA ILE A 753 35.19 -20.03 12.42
C ILE A 753 36.38 -20.61 11.62
N ASP A 754 37.49 -19.94 11.53
CA ASP A 754 38.71 -20.42 10.85
C ASP A 754 39.18 -21.76 11.44
N ALA A 755 39.19 -21.87 12.77
CA ALA A 755 39.54 -23.13 13.45
C ALA A 755 38.59 -24.28 13.13
N LEU A 756 37.30 -23.99 12.89
CA LEU A 756 36.33 -24.98 12.42
C LEU A 756 36.60 -25.37 10.97
N ILE A 757 36.87 -24.40 10.10
CA ILE A 757 37.22 -24.65 8.70
C ILE A 757 38.47 -25.56 8.63
N GLU A 758 39.53 -25.28 9.41
CA GLU A 758 40.72 -26.11 9.45
C GLU A 758 40.49 -27.54 9.90
N ARG A 759 39.50 -27.78 10.74
CA ARG A 759 39.10 -29.13 11.19
C ARG A 759 38.22 -29.87 10.18
N THR A 760 37.62 -29.16 9.27
CA THR A 760 36.60 -29.70 8.32
C THR A 760 37.23 -30.01 6.96
N ILE A 761 38.16 -29.18 6.53
CA ILE A 761 38.95 -29.33 5.30
C ILE A 761 40.20 -30.15 5.59
#